data_80cd64cce7a351f728624b141c7fb647
#
_entry.id   80cd64cce7a351f728624b141c7fb647
#
_cell.length_a   1.000
_cell.length_b   1.000
_cell.length_c   1.000
_cell.angle_alpha   90.00
_cell.angle_beta   90.00
_cell.angle_gamma   90.00
#
_symmetry.space_group_name_H-M   'P 1'
#
loop_
_entity.id
_entity.type
_entity.pdbx_description
1 polymer ?
#
loop_
_entity_poly.entity_id
_entity_poly.type
_entity_poly.pdbx_seq_one_letter_code
_entity_poly.pdbx_strand_id
1 'polypeptide(L)'
;MHYENAHHRTDRISVSDGGGVAMPRSDRAKHRIVVVGRDGNEPPLFLFRDSDGRVVEWTQTQVDEYLRVAWKHDWDQRIESGDAQDVAVRVMISLNKRSSKAALKPNAEHRDEALAAIEQEGDQFVANRVLSAPMTYAEIPVEHRTNILKVFQFVVDKHDASGVFVKCKARSVADGSAQVPGTYGESTAPVMSALACKLLLAMAAALGMKIASIDIATAFCLTPNPYEVYLELPDALEKRFGKYVRMLKCVYGTRQAAHQFYMMMRGGLERAGYEACDDDAGLFRKVKPDGSFVLIGLHVDDSLIVYNSDEELQDIVDAMSATFGKDKVKLDLWPSSLLGLTLTYHVDGSIGVGQQGYVDTVCERFGSYLTDKDEKYPHDGEGLRVRTDERRATPLDSRMAHLYQELVGCLGYAAITRACIQPALTYLQSRAGCPSVGDWERALRMLRYLRGTREHDIRYPGPPGADAHPDEIATLLQLWATCDANHNSYDDGRGVTGLTLSLGPWKPTILCKALKQGSVGLSSTFCEYYGYGAACAVIVWARRLAGFCGCDVSAPTPLENDNEAALSLAMMPFTGKGVKHAGSRVHYFKEAIWDGEVVLVWRPTDDLLADLLTKPLMGDKFATHDERARKGVLWNDRPALPKQPNSVFEKGLRAGVLAVRELNDRMNVEGLESSGSDGVLD
;
A
#
# COMPACT_ATOMS: atom_id res chain seq x y z
N MET A 1 -18.46 -6.47 -24.66
CA MET A 1 -19.72 -7.24 -24.67
C MET A 1 -20.14 -7.52 -23.22
N HIS A 2 -20.93 -6.65 -22.61
CA HIS A 2 -21.76 -6.84 -21.42
C HIS A 2 -22.45 -5.52 -21.09
N TYR A 3 -23.17 -4.99 -22.10
CA TYR A 3 -24.05 -3.83 -21.93
C TYR A 3 -25.48 -4.22 -21.54
N GLU A 4 -25.84 -5.51 -21.57
CA GLU A 4 -27.20 -5.99 -21.29
C GLU A 4 -27.62 -5.96 -19.81
N ASN A 5 -26.70 -5.66 -18.86
CA ASN A 5 -27.07 -5.52 -17.45
C ASN A 5 -26.99 -4.08 -16.93
N ALA A 6 -26.91 -3.09 -17.82
CA ALA A 6 -26.83 -1.66 -17.45
C ALA A 6 -28.19 -1.04 -17.09
N HIS A 7 -29.28 -1.78 -17.09
CA HIS A 7 -30.62 -1.25 -16.77
C HIS A 7 -30.80 -0.74 -15.33
N HIS A 8 -29.76 -0.86 -14.45
CA HIS A 8 -29.85 -0.38 -13.07
C HIS A 8 -28.58 0.26 -12.48
N ARG A 9 -27.56 0.59 -13.29
CA ARG A 9 -26.42 1.38 -12.81
C ARG A 9 -26.38 2.72 -13.51
N THR A 10 -26.82 3.72 -12.81
CA THR A 10 -26.69 5.13 -13.16
C THR A 10 -25.43 5.67 -12.48
N ASP A 11 -24.34 5.78 -13.22
CA ASP A 11 -23.18 6.53 -12.78
C ASP A 11 -23.48 8.04 -12.95
N ARG A 12 -23.24 8.81 -11.89
CA ARG A 12 -23.58 10.23 -11.81
C ARG A 12 -22.35 11.07 -12.12
N ILE A 13 -22.40 11.87 -13.16
CA ILE A 13 -21.28 12.64 -13.68
C ILE A 13 -21.66 14.11 -13.88
N SER A 14 -20.81 15.10 -13.53
CA SER A 14 -21.03 16.52 -13.78
C SER A 14 -20.07 17.16 -14.79
N VAL A 15 -20.57 17.97 -15.72
CA VAL A 15 -19.79 18.70 -16.73
C VAL A 15 -20.12 20.20 -16.62
N SER A 16 -19.11 21.07 -16.72
CA SER A 16 -19.30 22.52 -16.82
C SER A 16 -19.26 22.99 -18.28
N ASP A 17 -20.11 23.94 -18.64
CA ASP A 17 -20.14 24.57 -19.96
C ASP A 17 -18.80 25.28 -20.24
N GLY A 18 -18.18 24.93 -21.38
CA GLY A 18 -17.04 25.67 -21.90
C GLY A 18 -15.72 24.92 -22.05
N GLY A 19 -15.73 23.68 -22.53
CA GLY A 19 -14.54 23.03 -23.11
C GLY A 19 -13.42 22.61 -22.15
N GLY A 20 -13.61 22.70 -20.84
CA GLY A 20 -12.68 22.24 -19.84
C GLY A 20 -13.38 21.44 -18.75
N VAL A 21 -12.94 20.21 -18.51
CA VAL A 21 -13.49 19.36 -17.46
C VAL A 21 -12.88 19.76 -16.11
N ALA A 22 -13.64 20.49 -15.29
CA ALA A 22 -13.30 20.75 -13.89
C ALA A 22 -14.31 20.08 -12.97
N MET A 23 -13.86 19.24 -12.02
CA MET A 23 -14.70 18.53 -11.06
C MET A 23 -14.57 19.11 -9.65
N PRO A 24 -15.59 19.79 -9.09
CA PRO A 24 -15.68 20.01 -7.65
C PRO A 24 -16.19 18.78 -6.92
N ARG A 25 -15.69 18.49 -5.73
CA ARG A 25 -16.03 17.33 -4.88
C ARG A 25 -17.50 17.20 -4.47
N SER A 26 -18.31 18.26 -4.61
CA SER A 26 -19.71 18.32 -4.14
C SER A 26 -20.78 17.82 -5.12
N ASP A 27 -20.46 17.63 -6.41
CA ASP A 27 -21.49 17.41 -7.45
C ASP A 27 -21.55 15.99 -8.05
N ARG A 28 -20.84 15.02 -7.48
CA ARG A 28 -20.88 13.60 -7.95
C ARG A 28 -22.27 12.94 -7.94
N ALA A 29 -23.28 13.63 -7.41
CA ALA A 29 -24.60 13.06 -7.13
C ALA A 29 -25.68 13.32 -8.19
N LYS A 30 -25.45 14.09 -9.26
CA LYS A 30 -26.57 14.67 -10.04
C LYS A 30 -26.73 14.22 -11.50
N HIS A 31 -25.80 13.48 -12.11
CA HIS A 31 -25.88 13.21 -13.55
C HIS A 31 -25.97 11.71 -13.88
N ARG A 32 -26.84 11.35 -14.80
CA ARG A 32 -27.08 9.97 -15.24
C ARG A 32 -26.78 9.83 -16.73
N ILE A 33 -25.90 8.90 -17.10
CA ILE A 33 -25.79 8.42 -18.48
C ILE A 33 -26.79 7.27 -18.65
N VAL A 34 -27.67 7.39 -19.63
CA VAL A 34 -28.62 6.32 -20.02
C VAL A 34 -28.16 5.79 -21.38
N VAL A 35 -27.88 4.50 -21.46
CA VAL A 35 -27.59 3.84 -22.73
C VAL A 35 -28.91 3.35 -23.30
N VAL A 36 -29.29 3.85 -24.48
CA VAL A 36 -30.48 3.40 -25.20
C VAL A 36 -30.04 2.47 -26.31
N GLY A 37 -30.39 1.19 -26.20
CA GLY A 37 -30.22 0.23 -27.28
C GLY A 37 -31.09 0.57 -28.45
N ARG A 38 -30.53 0.60 -29.68
CA ARG A 38 -31.26 0.67 -30.94
C ARG A 38 -31.25 -0.69 -31.62
N ASP A 39 -32.34 -1.01 -32.32
CA ASP A 39 -32.48 -2.32 -32.98
C ASP A 39 -31.48 -2.49 -34.14
N GLY A 40 -30.70 -3.53 -34.02
CA GLY A 40 -30.12 -4.35 -35.07
C GLY A 40 -28.81 -3.92 -35.75
N ASN A 41 -28.43 -2.67 -36.01
CA ASN A 41 -27.14 -2.30 -36.67
C ASN A 41 -26.66 -0.87 -36.41
N GLU A 42 -27.32 -0.12 -35.57
CA GLU A 42 -26.87 1.22 -35.22
C GLU A 42 -26.08 1.23 -33.90
N PRO A 43 -25.05 2.06 -33.77
CA PRO A 43 -24.32 2.18 -32.53
C PRO A 43 -25.21 2.65 -31.37
N PRO A 44 -24.96 2.23 -30.13
CA PRO A 44 -25.75 2.63 -28.96
C PRO A 44 -25.74 4.14 -28.80
N LEU A 45 -26.90 4.69 -28.43
CA LEU A 45 -27.05 6.11 -28.13
C LEU A 45 -26.81 6.37 -26.65
N PHE A 46 -25.92 7.30 -26.34
CA PHE A 46 -25.61 7.72 -24.98
C PHE A 46 -26.33 9.02 -24.67
N LEU A 47 -27.28 8.99 -23.74
CA LEU A 47 -28.01 10.17 -23.29
C LEU A 47 -27.40 10.64 -21.95
N PHE A 48 -26.95 11.86 -21.92
CA PHE A 48 -26.40 12.53 -20.78
C PHE A 48 -27.33 13.65 -20.31
N ARG A 49 -27.55 13.79 -19.00
CA ARG A 49 -28.30 14.92 -18.47
C ARG A 49 -27.30 15.89 -17.79
N ASP A 50 -27.18 17.10 -18.33
CA ASP A 50 -26.29 18.16 -17.81
C ASP A 50 -26.80 18.76 -16.47
N SER A 51 -26.03 19.70 -15.93
CA SER A 51 -26.37 20.40 -14.68
C SER A 51 -27.67 21.17 -14.72
N ASP A 52 -28.09 21.58 -15.91
CA ASP A 52 -29.33 22.34 -16.16
C ASP A 52 -30.53 21.45 -16.39
N GLY A 53 -30.35 20.12 -16.36
CA GLY A 53 -31.38 19.12 -16.58
C GLY A 53 -31.67 18.83 -18.05
N ARG A 54 -30.87 19.36 -19.00
CA ARG A 54 -31.03 19.10 -20.44
C ARG A 54 -30.43 17.73 -20.77
N VAL A 55 -31.08 17.01 -21.68
CA VAL A 55 -30.61 15.74 -22.21
C VAL A 55 -29.77 16.00 -23.46
N VAL A 56 -28.51 15.64 -23.44
CA VAL A 56 -27.55 15.79 -24.55
C VAL A 56 -27.15 14.40 -25.04
N GLU A 57 -27.08 14.23 -26.35
CA GLU A 57 -26.58 13.01 -26.98
C GLU A 57 -25.06 13.06 -27.07
N TRP A 58 -24.40 11.99 -26.59
CA TRP A 58 -22.98 11.81 -26.73
C TRP A 58 -22.63 10.67 -27.66
N THR A 59 -21.61 10.88 -28.47
CA THR A 59 -20.99 9.82 -29.27
C THR A 59 -20.15 8.90 -28.38
N GLN A 60 -19.91 7.66 -28.82
CA GLN A 60 -19.01 6.73 -28.12
C GLN A 60 -17.64 7.37 -27.83
N THR A 61 -17.10 8.13 -28.80
CA THR A 61 -15.82 8.85 -28.63
C THR A 61 -15.86 9.88 -27.50
N GLN A 62 -16.97 10.61 -27.35
CA GLN A 62 -17.12 11.59 -26.27
C GLN A 62 -17.28 10.92 -24.90
N VAL A 63 -17.97 9.79 -24.84
CA VAL A 63 -18.05 8.97 -23.62
C VAL A 63 -16.68 8.42 -23.25
N ASP A 64 -15.92 7.90 -24.20
CA ASP A 64 -14.57 7.34 -23.97
C ASP A 64 -13.58 8.42 -23.53
N GLU A 65 -13.64 9.62 -24.15
CA GLU A 65 -12.83 10.78 -23.76
C GLU A 65 -13.14 11.23 -22.33
N TYR A 66 -14.41 11.31 -22.01
CA TYR A 66 -14.89 11.69 -20.69
C TYR A 66 -14.47 10.68 -19.61
N LEU A 67 -14.71 9.38 -19.85
CA LEU A 67 -14.31 8.31 -18.93
C LEU A 67 -12.79 8.35 -18.72
N ARG A 68 -12.01 8.58 -19.78
CA ARG A 68 -10.57 8.70 -19.72
C ARG A 68 -10.10 9.81 -18.76
N VAL A 69 -10.73 10.98 -18.80
CA VAL A 69 -10.38 12.12 -17.92
C VAL A 69 -10.84 11.88 -16.48
N ALA A 70 -12.05 11.38 -16.30
CA ALA A 70 -12.59 11.06 -14.97
C ALA A 70 -11.79 9.96 -14.26
N TRP A 71 -11.35 8.94 -15.02
CA TRP A 71 -10.56 7.83 -14.50
C TRP A 71 -9.12 8.23 -14.17
N LYS A 72 -8.53 9.13 -14.97
CA LYS A 72 -7.20 9.67 -14.66
C LYS A 72 -7.20 10.36 -13.30
N HIS A 73 -8.19 11.20 -13.03
CA HIS A 73 -8.29 11.92 -11.77
C HIS A 73 -8.50 10.99 -10.56
N ASP A 74 -9.35 9.97 -10.69
CA ASP A 74 -9.58 8.96 -9.64
C ASP A 74 -8.35 8.08 -9.41
N TRP A 75 -7.61 7.73 -10.48
CA TRP A 75 -6.39 6.96 -10.42
C TRP A 75 -5.23 7.73 -9.78
N ASP A 76 -5.03 8.99 -10.19
CA ASP A 76 -4.00 9.85 -9.60
C ASP A 76 -4.22 10.03 -8.08
N GLN A 77 -5.47 10.20 -7.65
CA GLN A 77 -5.82 10.25 -6.22
C GLN A 77 -5.52 8.93 -5.48
N ARG A 78 -5.76 7.77 -6.10
CA ARG A 78 -5.50 6.46 -5.50
C ARG A 78 -4.01 6.14 -5.41
N ILE A 79 -3.20 6.58 -6.36
CA ILE A 79 -1.74 6.46 -6.29
C ILE A 79 -1.20 7.34 -5.16
N GLU A 80 -1.68 8.57 -5.03
CA GLU A 80 -1.29 9.50 -3.97
C GLU A 80 -1.72 9.01 -2.57
N SER A 81 -2.85 8.29 -2.45
CA SER A 81 -3.36 7.73 -1.19
C SER A 81 -2.75 6.38 -0.80
N GLY A 82 -1.97 5.74 -1.68
CA GLY A 82 -1.42 4.40 -1.45
C GLY A 82 -2.37 3.24 -1.74
N ASP A 83 -3.57 3.50 -2.28
CA ASP A 83 -4.63 2.49 -2.54
C ASP A 83 -4.31 1.51 -3.69
N ALA A 84 -3.11 1.55 -4.27
CA ALA A 84 -2.68 0.57 -5.28
C ALA A 84 -2.72 -0.88 -4.76
N GLN A 85 -2.56 -1.08 -3.45
CA GLN A 85 -2.73 -2.38 -2.79
C GLN A 85 -4.15 -2.94 -2.94
N ASP A 86 -5.17 -2.08 -2.86
CA ASP A 86 -6.59 -2.48 -2.94
C ASP A 86 -6.95 -3.04 -4.32
N VAL A 87 -6.33 -2.53 -5.40
CA VAL A 87 -6.55 -3.02 -6.77
C VAL A 87 -5.97 -4.43 -6.95
N ALA A 88 -4.76 -4.67 -6.45
CA ALA A 88 -4.11 -5.97 -6.54
C ALA A 88 -4.87 -7.05 -5.75
N VAL A 89 -5.35 -6.71 -4.54
CA VAL A 89 -6.18 -7.61 -3.71
C VAL A 89 -7.51 -7.90 -4.40
N ARG A 90 -8.15 -6.92 -5.05
CA ARG A 90 -9.40 -7.13 -5.81
C ARG A 90 -9.19 -8.05 -7.01
N VAL A 91 -8.06 -7.97 -7.69
CA VAL A 91 -7.72 -8.86 -8.81
C VAL A 91 -7.56 -10.30 -8.31
N MET A 92 -6.82 -10.53 -7.23
CA MET A 92 -6.67 -11.87 -6.64
C MET A 92 -8.00 -12.49 -6.22
N ILE A 93 -8.92 -11.69 -5.67
CA ILE A 93 -10.25 -12.16 -5.25
C ILE A 93 -11.14 -12.51 -6.45
N SER A 94 -10.93 -11.89 -7.63
CA SER A 94 -11.81 -12.08 -8.78
C SER A 94 -11.56 -13.37 -9.57
N LEU A 95 -10.36 -13.94 -9.50
CA LEU A 95 -9.91 -15.02 -10.41
C LEU A 95 -10.66 -16.35 -10.20
N ASN A 96 -10.99 -16.71 -8.96
CA ASN A 96 -11.63 -18.02 -8.63
C ASN A 96 -13.04 -17.86 -8.03
N LYS A 97 -13.72 -16.75 -8.35
CA LYS A 97 -14.99 -16.39 -7.74
C LYS A 97 -16.17 -16.69 -8.66
N ARG A 98 -17.06 -17.59 -8.23
CA ARG A 98 -18.32 -17.93 -8.92
C ARG A 98 -19.51 -17.44 -8.10
N SER A 99 -20.57 -16.89 -8.74
CA SER A 99 -21.82 -16.66 -8.01
C SER A 99 -22.39 -17.99 -7.49
N SER A 100 -23.09 -17.99 -6.35
CA SER A 100 -23.74 -19.20 -5.83
C SER A 100 -24.67 -19.86 -6.88
N LYS A 101 -25.37 -19.02 -7.65
CA LYS A 101 -26.22 -19.48 -8.76
C LYS A 101 -25.42 -20.20 -9.86
N ALA A 102 -24.21 -19.77 -10.16
CA ALA A 102 -23.34 -20.41 -11.14
C ALA A 102 -22.71 -21.70 -10.57
N ALA A 103 -22.29 -21.69 -9.31
CA ALA A 103 -21.68 -22.81 -8.62
C ALA A 103 -22.65 -23.97 -8.39
N LEU A 104 -23.95 -23.70 -8.30
CA LEU A 104 -24.99 -24.70 -8.07
C LEU A 104 -25.66 -25.22 -9.37
N LYS A 105 -25.19 -24.86 -10.55
CA LYS A 105 -25.71 -25.44 -11.80
C LYS A 105 -25.46 -26.96 -11.83
N PRO A 106 -26.34 -27.75 -12.48
CA PRO A 106 -26.25 -29.22 -12.49
C PRO A 106 -24.88 -29.77 -12.93
N ASN A 107 -24.21 -29.10 -13.87
CA ASN A 107 -22.91 -29.49 -14.42
C ASN A 107 -21.75 -28.63 -13.90
N ALA A 108 -21.92 -27.92 -12.77
CA ALA A 108 -20.85 -27.13 -12.19
C ALA A 108 -19.83 -28.04 -11.52
N GLU A 109 -18.56 -27.76 -11.74
CA GLU A 109 -17.47 -28.41 -11.03
C GLU A 109 -17.57 -28.12 -9.52
N HIS A 110 -17.29 -29.12 -8.68
CA HIS A 110 -17.37 -29.04 -7.21
C HIS A 110 -18.73 -28.52 -6.69
N ARG A 111 -19.84 -28.92 -7.33
CA ARG A 111 -21.17 -28.44 -6.99
C ARG A 111 -21.61 -28.81 -5.56
N ASP A 112 -21.35 -30.01 -5.13
CA ASP A 112 -21.77 -30.49 -3.81
C ASP A 112 -20.94 -29.86 -2.69
N GLU A 113 -19.65 -29.64 -2.92
CA GLU A 113 -18.76 -28.87 -2.04
C GLU A 113 -19.18 -27.41 -1.97
N ALA A 114 -19.64 -26.84 -3.09
CA ALA A 114 -20.16 -25.49 -3.12
C ALA A 114 -21.47 -25.37 -2.31
N LEU A 115 -22.37 -26.36 -2.41
CA LEU A 115 -23.60 -26.42 -1.61
C LEU A 115 -23.28 -26.52 -0.11
N ALA A 116 -22.39 -27.43 0.27
CA ALA A 116 -21.95 -27.59 1.65
C ALA A 116 -21.32 -26.29 2.20
N ALA A 117 -20.52 -25.58 1.40
CA ALA A 117 -19.94 -24.31 1.80
C ALA A 117 -21.00 -23.20 2.01
N ILE A 118 -22.06 -23.17 1.19
CA ILE A 118 -23.18 -22.23 1.33
C ILE A 118 -23.97 -22.52 2.60
N GLU A 119 -24.24 -23.79 2.89
CA GLU A 119 -24.94 -24.21 4.12
C GLU A 119 -24.09 -23.86 5.35
N GLN A 120 -22.79 -24.11 5.31
CA GLN A 120 -21.87 -23.76 6.39
C GLN A 120 -21.84 -22.23 6.65
N GLU A 121 -21.86 -21.38 5.62
CA GLU A 121 -21.97 -19.91 5.78
C GLU A 121 -23.28 -19.55 6.48
N GLY A 122 -24.40 -20.16 6.09
CA GLY A 122 -25.69 -20.00 6.76
C GLY A 122 -25.67 -20.45 8.24
N ASP A 123 -25.03 -21.57 8.56
CA ASP A 123 -24.86 -22.05 9.94
C ASP A 123 -24.07 -21.04 10.79
N GLN A 124 -23.02 -20.44 10.21
CA GLN A 124 -22.26 -19.41 10.89
C GLN A 124 -23.09 -18.16 11.20
N PHE A 125 -24.01 -17.76 10.29
CA PHE A 125 -24.92 -16.65 10.53
C PHE A 125 -25.89 -16.93 11.68
N VAL A 126 -26.40 -18.16 11.81
CA VAL A 126 -27.23 -18.57 12.94
C VAL A 126 -26.44 -18.62 14.24
N ALA A 127 -25.30 -19.32 14.24
CA ALA A 127 -24.46 -19.50 15.43
C ALA A 127 -23.99 -18.18 16.03
N ASN A 128 -23.66 -17.22 15.17
CA ASN A 128 -23.20 -15.90 15.59
C ASN A 128 -24.32 -14.87 15.76
N ARG A 129 -25.59 -15.22 15.47
CA ARG A 129 -26.74 -14.30 15.52
C ARG A 129 -26.49 -13.02 14.69
N VAL A 130 -26.07 -13.21 13.44
CA VAL A 130 -25.70 -12.10 12.54
C VAL A 130 -26.92 -11.31 12.08
N LEU A 131 -28.05 -12.01 11.87
CA LEU A 131 -29.27 -11.48 11.30
C LEU A 131 -30.43 -11.53 12.30
N SER A 132 -31.37 -10.60 12.18
CA SER A 132 -32.64 -10.62 12.91
C SER A 132 -33.55 -11.77 12.46
N ALA A 133 -34.72 -11.90 13.12
CA ALA A 133 -35.83 -12.67 12.57
C ALA A 133 -36.23 -12.13 11.17
N PRO A 134 -36.83 -13.00 10.31
CA PRO A 134 -37.41 -12.57 9.02
C PRO A 134 -38.38 -11.42 9.20
N MET A 135 -38.40 -10.52 8.24
CA MET A 135 -39.37 -9.42 8.18
C MET A 135 -39.93 -9.24 6.76
N THR A 136 -41.10 -8.67 6.68
CA THR A 136 -41.68 -8.22 5.43
C THR A 136 -41.18 -6.82 5.07
N TYR A 137 -41.28 -6.43 3.81
CA TYR A 137 -40.93 -5.06 3.38
C TYR A 137 -41.70 -3.99 4.15
N ALA A 138 -42.98 -4.28 4.52
CA ALA A 138 -43.83 -3.35 5.26
C ALA A 138 -43.40 -3.13 6.70
N GLU A 139 -42.71 -4.09 7.32
CA GLU A 139 -42.17 -3.99 8.69
C GLU A 139 -40.87 -3.19 8.74
N ILE A 140 -40.20 -2.97 7.61
CA ILE A 140 -39.01 -2.11 7.57
C ILE A 140 -39.46 -0.65 7.74
N PRO A 141 -38.86 0.14 8.67
CA PRO A 141 -39.16 1.56 8.85
C PRO A 141 -39.06 2.32 7.52
N VAL A 142 -39.98 3.25 7.28
CA VAL A 142 -40.12 3.95 5.98
C VAL A 142 -38.83 4.65 5.58
N GLU A 143 -38.14 5.24 6.54
CA GLU A 143 -36.86 5.93 6.37
C GLU A 143 -35.71 5.02 5.90
N HIS A 144 -35.81 3.71 6.15
CA HIS A 144 -34.78 2.75 5.73
C HIS A 144 -35.11 2.00 4.44
N ARG A 145 -36.33 2.09 3.91
CA ARG A 145 -36.76 1.33 2.73
C ARG A 145 -35.98 1.64 1.46
N THR A 146 -35.46 2.85 1.34
CA THR A 146 -34.62 3.28 0.21
C THR A 146 -33.15 2.86 0.35
N ASN A 147 -32.77 2.34 1.52
CA ASN A 147 -31.37 2.03 1.89
C ASN A 147 -31.17 0.54 2.19
N ILE A 148 -32.03 -0.33 1.68
CA ILE A 148 -31.90 -1.78 1.82
C ILE A 148 -30.73 -2.25 0.96
N LEU A 149 -29.75 -2.90 1.56
CA LEU A 149 -28.56 -3.39 0.86
C LEU A 149 -28.83 -4.79 0.29
N LYS A 150 -28.52 -4.99 -0.96
CA LYS A 150 -28.55 -6.32 -1.58
C LYS A 150 -27.35 -7.13 -1.12
N VAL A 151 -27.58 -8.40 -0.81
CA VAL A 151 -26.53 -9.34 -0.49
C VAL A 151 -26.27 -10.24 -1.70
N PHE A 152 -25.01 -10.33 -2.10
CA PHE A 152 -24.53 -11.27 -3.10
C PHE A 152 -23.84 -12.43 -2.43
N GLN A 153 -24.00 -13.62 -2.98
CA GLN A 153 -23.30 -14.79 -2.46
C GLN A 153 -22.37 -15.36 -3.53
N PHE A 154 -21.13 -15.60 -3.12
CA PHE A 154 -20.08 -16.14 -3.96
C PHE A 154 -19.49 -17.40 -3.36
N VAL A 155 -19.04 -18.29 -4.24
CA VAL A 155 -18.24 -19.46 -3.89
C VAL A 155 -16.85 -19.29 -4.50
N VAL A 156 -15.83 -19.57 -3.70
CA VAL A 156 -14.42 -19.54 -4.10
C VAL A 156 -13.84 -20.92 -3.92
N ASP A 157 -13.23 -21.46 -4.97
CA ASP A 157 -12.50 -22.70 -4.92
C ASP A 157 -11.11 -22.45 -4.33
N LYS A 158 -10.79 -23.16 -3.27
CA LYS A 158 -9.49 -23.09 -2.60
C LYS A 158 -8.60 -24.23 -3.08
N HIS A 159 -7.40 -23.88 -3.47
CA HIS A 159 -6.35 -24.81 -3.92
C HIS A 159 -5.18 -24.74 -2.95
N ASP A 160 -4.42 -25.80 -2.83
CA ASP A 160 -3.15 -25.83 -2.10
C ASP A 160 -2.01 -25.18 -2.93
N ALA A 161 -0.80 -25.19 -2.36
CA ALA A 161 0.37 -24.62 -3.02
C ALA A 161 0.79 -25.35 -4.32
N SER A 162 0.29 -26.57 -4.53
CA SER A 162 0.52 -27.37 -5.76
C SER A 162 -0.61 -27.21 -6.79
N GLY A 163 -1.59 -26.34 -6.52
CA GLY A 163 -2.73 -26.09 -7.41
C GLY A 163 -3.84 -27.15 -7.31
N VAL A 164 -3.78 -28.06 -6.34
CA VAL A 164 -4.81 -29.09 -6.16
C VAL A 164 -5.99 -28.51 -5.38
N PHE A 165 -7.21 -28.77 -5.86
CA PHE A 165 -8.43 -28.34 -5.17
C PHE A 165 -8.51 -28.92 -3.76
N VAL A 166 -8.81 -28.08 -2.78
CA VAL A 166 -8.94 -28.45 -1.36
C VAL A 166 -10.38 -28.39 -0.90
N LYS A 167 -11.08 -27.28 -1.17
CA LYS A 167 -12.48 -27.05 -0.74
C LYS A 167 -13.09 -25.82 -1.39
N CYS A 168 -14.41 -25.75 -1.37
CA CYS A 168 -15.15 -24.53 -1.62
C CYS A 168 -15.26 -23.68 -0.35
N LYS A 169 -15.27 -22.35 -0.50
CA LYS A 169 -15.59 -21.39 0.56
C LYS A 169 -16.65 -20.41 0.06
N ALA A 170 -17.81 -20.38 0.73
CA ALA A 170 -18.85 -19.39 0.43
C ALA A 170 -18.61 -18.09 1.18
N ARG A 171 -19.08 -16.98 0.60
CA ARG A 171 -19.07 -15.65 1.19
C ARG A 171 -20.34 -14.92 0.79
N SER A 172 -21.03 -14.39 1.78
CA SER A 172 -22.19 -13.51 1.62
C SER A 172 -21.72 -12.07 1.80
N VAL A 173 -21.88 -11.26 0.75
CA VAL A 173 -21.31 -9.89 0.68
C VAL A 173 -22.43 -8.90 0.40
N ALA A 174 -22.63 -7.94 1.28
CA ALA A 174 -23.57 -6.84 1.09
C ALA A 174 -23.01 -5.79 0.10
N ASP A 175 -23.88 -5.16 -0.67
CA ASP A 175 -23.50 -4.05 -1.57
C ASP A 175 -23.28 -2.76 -0.80
N GLY A 176 -22.13 -2.62 -0.16
CA GLY A 176 -21.75 -1.41 0.58
C GLY A 176 -21.55 -0.18 -0.32
N SER A 177 -21.43 -0.37 -1.65
CA SER A 177 -21.37 0.77 -2.58
C SER A 177 -22.69 1.53 -2.64
N ALA A 178 -23.81 0.83 -2.39
CA ALA A 178 -25.16 1.40 -2.31
C ALA A 178 -25.48 1.97 -0.92
N GLN A 179 -24.61 1.78 0.09
CA GLN A 179 -24.85 2.25 1.45
C GLN A 179 -24.80 3.77 1.52
N VAL A 180 -25.90 4.38 2.01
CA VAL A 180 -26.05 5.84 2.05
C VAL A 180 -25.25 6.44 3.22
N PRO A 181 -24.55 7.56 3.00
CA PRO A 181 -23.90 8.31 4.07
C PRO A 181 -24.91 8.67 5.20
N GLY A 182 -24.50 8.49 6.45
CA GLY A 182 -25.36 8.65 7.64
C GLY A 182 -25.95 7.33 8.16
N THR A 183 -25.94 6.24 7.35
CA THR A 183 -26.33 4.89 7.82
C THR A 183 -25.11 4.07 8.31
N TYR A 184 -23.94 4.66 8.32
CA TYR A 184 -22.68 4.13 8.86
C TYR A 184 -21.83 5.31 9.36
N GLY A 185 -20.91 5.04 10.26
CA GLY A 185 -19.93 6.02 10.74
C GLY A 185 -18.59 5.89 10.00
N GLU A 186 -17.50 5.82 10.78
CA GLU A 186 -16.15 5.62 10.22
C GLU A 186 -16.07 4.30 9.44
N SER A 187 -15.47 4.34 8.28
CA SER A 187 -15.34 3.19 7.38
C SER A 187 -13.90 2.76 7.16
N THR A 188 -12.93 3.59 7.56
CA THR A 188 -11.51 3.30 7.42
C THR A 188 -11.07 2.36 8.54
N ALA A 189 -10.57 1.18 8.19
CA ALA A 189 -9.90 0.30 9.13
C ALA A 189 -8.39 0.50 8.98
N PRO A 190 -7.70 0.95 10.03
CA PRO A 190 -6.24 1.00 10.02
C PRO A 190 -5.66 -0.39 9.81
N VAL A 191 -4.62 -0.46 8.97
CA VAL A 191 -3.83 -1.67 8.73
C VAL A 191 -2.36 -1.32 8.82
N MET A 192 -1.52 -2.27 9.25
CA MET A 192 -0.09 -2.02 9.30
C MET A 192 0.44 -1.72 7.90
N SER A 193 1.34 -0.75 7.79
CA SER A 193 1.99 -0.37 6.54
C SER A 193 2.95 -1.46 6.05
N ALA A 194 3.24 -1.45 4.74
CA ALA A 194 4.25 -2.36 4.18
C ALA A 194 5.65 -2.13 4.77
N LEU A 195 5.95 -0.89 5.19
CA LEU A 195 7.19 -0.60 5.92
C LEU A 195 7.19 -1.27 7.29
N ALA A 196 6.11 -1.14 8.06
CA ALA A 196 5.98 -1.78 9.37
C ALA A 196 6.11 -3.31 9.25
N CYS A 197 5.42 -3.93 8.30
CA CYS A 197 5.52 -5.37 8.05
C CYS A 197 6.97 -5.81 7.80
N LYS A 198 7.69 -5.14 6.89
CA LYS A 198 9.08 -5.48 6.57
C LYS A 198 10.05 -5.14 7.71
N LEU A 199 9.80 -4.06 8.46
CA LEU A 199 10.57 -3.72 9.65
C LEU A 199 10.45 -4.81 10.72
N LEU A 200 9.22 -5.27 11.02
CA LEU A 200 9.00 -6.36 11.97
C LEU A 200 9.69 -7.66 11.55
N LEU A 201 9.62 -8.02 10.26
CA LEU A 201 10.28 -9.22 9.75
C LEU A 201 11.82 -9.09 9.79
N ALA A 202 12.36 -7.92 9.47
CA ALA A 202 13.80 -7.64 9.57
C ALA A 202 14.29 -7.69 11.02
N MET A 203 13.52 -7.12 11.96
CA MET A 203 13.81 -7.19 13.40
C MET A 203 13.74 -8.62 13.93
N ALA A 204 12.70 -9.36 13.54
CA ALA A 204 12.56 -10.76 13.95
C ALA A 204 13.75 -11.60 13.50
N ALA A 205 14.22 -11.43 12.25
CA ALA A 205 15.41 -12.08 11.77
C ALA A 205 16.67 -11.64 12.55
N ALA A 206 16.92 -10.33 12.65
CA ALA A 206 18.11 -9.76 13.27
C ALA A 206 18.26 -10.12 14.76
N LEU A 207 17.14 -10.23 15.48
CA LEU A 207 17.10 -10.53 16.92
C LEU A 207 16.82 -12.01 17.22
N GLY A 208 16.59 -12.85 16.21
CA GLY A 208 16.23 -14.26 16.40
C GLY A 208 14.88 -14.47 17.09
N MET A 209 13.94 -13.52 16.92
CA MET A 209 12.61 -13.61 17.52
C MET A 209 11.72 -14.59 16.73
N LYS A 210 10.74 -15.14 17.42
CA LYS A 210 9.74 -16.04 16.84
C LYS A 210 8.65 -15.27 16.11
N ILE A 211 8.02 -15.90 15.12
CA ILE A 211 6.91 -15.34 14.35
C ILE A 211 5.68 -16.24 14.44
N ALA A 212 4.53 -15.61 14.65
CA ALA A 212 3.23 -16.26 14.57
C ALA A 212 2.22 -15.36 13.84
N SER A 213 1.10 -15.95 13.46
CA SER A 213 -0.09 -15.26 12.95
C SER A 213 -1.33 -15.77 13.67
N ILE A 214 -2.30 -14.89 13.88
CA ILE A 214 -3.63 -15.25 14.38
C ILE A 214 -4.66 -14.86 13.32
N ASP A 215 -5.49 -15.84 12.90
CA ASP A 215 -6.68 -15.67 12.09
C ASP A 215 -7.93 -15.78 12.98
N ILE A 216 -8.83 -14.81 12.88
CA ILE A 216 -10.11 -14.82 13.60
C ILE A 216 -11.20 -15.39 12.68
N ALA A 217 -11.63 -16.61 12.98
CA ALA A 217 -12.66 -17.26 12.17
C ALA A 217 -13.97 -16.45 12.18
N THR A 218 -14.48 -16.14 10.97
CA THR A 218 -15.73 -15.38 10.80
C THR A 218 -15.72 -13.96 11.39
N ALA A 219 -14.57 -13.29 11.36
CA ALA A 219 -14.26 -12.00 11.98
C ALA A 219 -15.43 -10.99 11.99
N PHE A 220 -15.97 -10.63 10.82
CA PHE A 220 -17.06 -9.67 10.74
C PHE A 220 -18.38 -10.17 11.35
N CYS A 221 -18.66 -11.46 11.23
CA CYS A 221 -19.87 -12.06 11.82
C CYS A 221 -19.84 -12.12 13.37
N LEU A 222 -18.67 -11.88 13.98
CA LEU A 222 -18.52 -11.73 15.44
C LEU A 222 -18.72 -10.28 15.89
N THR A 223 -18.51 -9.33 14.98
CA THR A 223 -18.43 -7.90 15.27
C THR A 223 -19.83 -7.28 15.35
N PRO A 224 -20.24 -6.65 16.47
CA PRO A 224 -21.53 -5.98 16.58
C PRO A 224 -21.66 -4.85 15.56
N ASN A 225 -22.84 -4.72 14.97
CA ASN A 225 -23.17 -3.59 14.10
C ASN A 225 -23.99 -2.55 14.90
N PRO A 226 -23.47 -1.34 15.15
CA PRO A 226 -24.18 -0.32 15.92
C PRO A 226 -25.21 0.46 15.12
N TYR A 227 -25.32 0.21 13.81
CA TYR A 227 -26.18 0.97 12.89
C TYR A 227 -27.42 0.19 12.49
N GLU A 228 -28.48 0.90 12.15
CA GLU A 228 -29.68 0.29 11.57
C GLU A 228 -29.49 0.06 10.07
N VAL A 229 -29.16 -1.18 9.71
CA VAL A 229 -28.95 -1.61 8.32
C VAL A 229 -29.85 -2.80 8.02
N TYR A 230 -30.57 -2.72 6.91
CA TYR A 230 -31.48 -3.75 6.43
C TYR A 230 -30.91 -4.40 5.16
N LEU A 231 -31.06 -5.71 5.06
CA LEU A 231 -30.50 -6.52 3.98
C LEU A 231 -31.61 -7.20 3.19
N GLU A 232 -31.48 -7.25 1.88
CA GLU A 232 -32.22 -8.13 0.97
C GLU A 232 -31.33 -9.32 0.64
N LEU A 233 -31.77 -10.53 1.08
CA LEU A 233 -30.98 -11.75 0.95
C LEU A 233 -31.19 -12.42 -0.42
N PRO A 234 -30.15 -13.11 -0.97
CA PRO A 234 -30.27 -13.89 -2.19
C PRO A 234 -31.08 -15.19 -1.97
N ASP A 235 -31.64 -15.74 -3.03
CA ASP A 235 -32.51 -16.94 -3.03
C ASP A 235 -31.98 -18.10 -2.18
N ALA A 236 -30.65 -18.30 -2.16
CA ALA A 236 -30.01 -19.36 -1.41
C ALA A 236 -30.12 -19.18 0.11
N LEU A 237 -30.18 -17.95 0.60
CA LEU A 237 -30.33 -17.61 2.02
C LEU A 237 -31.78 -17.27 2.38
N GLU A 238 -32.59 -16.79 1.41
CA GLU A 238 -34.00 -16.41 1.61
C GLU A 238 -34.83 -17.54 2.20
N LYS A 239 -34.63 -18.76 1.73
CA LYS A 239 -35.35 -19.94 2.22
C LYS A 239 -35.15 -20.18 3.72
N ARG A 240 -34.00 -19.78 4.26
CA ARG A 240 -33.62 -20.02 5.65
C ARG A 240 -33.90 -18.81 6.56
N PHE A 241 -33.68 -17.59 6.06
CA PHE A 241 -33.69 -16.37 6.86
C PHE A 241 -34.82 -15.41 6.48
N GLY A 242 -35.59 -15.69 5.43
CA GLY A 242 -36.53 -14.75 4.81
C GLY A 242 -35.83 -13.78 3.87
N LYS A 243 -36.65 -12.99 3.14
CA LYS A 243 -36.12 -12.08 2.11
C LYS A 243 -35.46 -10.84 2.71
N TYR A 244 -36.06 -10.28 3.75
CA TYR A 244 -35.57 -9.06 4.39
C TYR A 244 -35.24 -9.35 5.85
N VAL A 245 -34.09 -8.82 6.29
CA VAL A 245 -33.60 -8.96 7.67
C VAL A 245 -32.88 -7.69 8.09
N ARG A 246 -32.81 -7.44 9.41
CA ARG A 246 -31.92 -6.42 9.99
C ARG A 246 -30.55 -7.05 10.26
N MET A 247 -29.48 -6.34 9.95
CA MET A 247 -28.11 -6.72 10.25
C MET A 247 -27.80 -6.41 11.73
N LEU A 248 -27.59 -7.44 12.55
CA LEU A 248 -27.25 -7.29 13.98
C LEU A 248 -25.74 -7.27 14.22
N LYS A 249 -25.01 -8.05 13.40
CA LYS A 249 -23.54 -8.03 13.35
C LYS A 249 -23.08 -7.73 11.94
N CYS A 250 -21.85 -7.32 11.78
CA CYS A 250 -21.30 -6.91 10.50
C CYS A 250 -21.30 -8.05 9.48
N VAL A 251 -21.60 -7.71 8.23
CA VAL A 251 -21.54 -8.62 7.07
C VAL A 251 -20.47 -8.07 6.11
N TYR A 252 -19.74 -8.98 5.46
CA TYR A 252 -18.77 -8.61 4.44
C TYR A 252 -19.37 -7.63 3.42
N GLY A 253 -18.58 -6.65 3.01
CA GLY A 253 -18.96 -5.66 2.01
C GLY A 253 -19.66 -4.42 2.57
N THR A 254 -20.13 -4.40 3.81
CA THR A 254 -20.62 -3.16 4.44
C THR A 254 -19.46 -2.23 4.78
N ARG A 255 -19.68 -0.90 4.63
CA ARG A 255 -18.59 0.10 4.77
C ARG A 255 -17.95 0.12 6.14
N GLN A 256 -18.74 -0.05 7.21
CA GLN A 256 -18.27 0.00 8.60
C GLN A 256 -17.65 -1.33 9.10
N ALA A 257 -17.81 -2.45 8.39
CA ALA A 257 -17.45 -3.77 8.92
C ALA A 257 -15.99 -3.88 9.32
N ALA A 258 -15.09 -3.45 8.45
CA ALA A 258 -13.65 -3.51 8.71
C ALA A 258 -13.24 -2.59 9.87
N HIS A 259 -13.79 -1.37 9.94
CA HIS A 259 -13.54 -0.44 11.05
C HIS A 259 -14.04 -0.99 12.40
N GLN A 260 -15.27 -1.51 12.44
CA GLN A 260 -15.83 -2.08 13.68
C GLN A 260 -15.03 -3.29 14.16
N PHE A 261 -14.57 -4.13 13.24
CA PHE A 261 -13.69 -5.27 13.58
C PHE A 261 -12.34 -4.79 14.13
N TYR A 262 -11.71 -3.81 13.48
CA TYR A 262 -10.48 -3.19 13.97
C TYR A 262 -10.65 -2.64 15.40
N MET A 263 -11.73 -1.91 15.67
CA MET A 263 -12.01 -1.39 17.03
C MET A 263 -12.18 -2.50 18.06
N MET A 264 -12.75 -3.63 17.67
CA MET A 264 -12.89 -4.79 18.56
C MET A 264 -11.53 -5.47 18.83
N MET A 265 -10.68 -5.62 17.81
CA MET A 265 -9.29 -6.12 17.93
C MET A 265 -8.47 -5.19 18.82
N ARG A 266 -8.45 -3.90 18.49
CA ARG A 266 -7.74 -2.87 19.26
C ARG A 266 -8.14 -2.88 20.72
N GLY A 267 -9.44 -2.84 21.01
CA GLY A 267 -9.93 -2.87 22.40
C GLY A 267 -9.55 -4.17 23.14
N GLY A 268 -9.44 -5.30 22.46
CA GLY A 268 -8.94 -6.56 23.02
C GLY A 268 -7.46 -6.46 23.41
N LEU A 269 -6.63 -5.93 22.52
CA LEU A 269 -5.20 -5.73 22.75
C LEU A 269 -4.93 -4.68 23.85
N GLU A 270 -5.63 -3.54 23.82
CA GLU A 270 -5.47 -2.49 24.85
C GLU A 270 -5.81 -3.00 26.25
N ARG A 271 -6.88 -3.80 26.41
CA ARG A 271 -7.21 -4.46 27.71
C ARG A 271 -6.12 -5.42 28.19
N ALA A 272 -5.38 -6.02 27.27
CA ALA A 272 -4.24 -6.90 27.55
C ALA A 272 -2.93 -6.12 27.79
N GLY A 273 -2.96 -4.79 27.75
CA GLY A 273 -1.82 -3.90 28.02
C GLY A 273 -0.94 -3.63 26.82
N TYR A 274 -1.45 -3.84 25.59
CA TYR A 274 -0.78 -3.41 24.37
C TYR A 274 -1.11 -1.95 24.08
N GLU A 275 -0.13 -1.18 23.65
CA GLU A 275 -0.29 0.19 23.14
C GLU A 275 -0.28 0.21 21.61
N ALA A 276 -1.12 1.05 21.01
CA ALA A 276 -1.15 1.28 19.57
C ALA A 276 -0.12 2.34 19.17
N CYS A 277 0.48 2.21 18.00
CA CYS A 277 1.36 3.22 17.42
C CYS A 277 0.53 4.38 16.85
N ASP A 278 0.87 5.62 17.19
CA ASP A 278 0.21 6.81 16.65
C ASP A 278 0.50 7.03 15.16
N ASP A 279 1.71 6.66 14.70
CA ASP A 279 2.15 6.84 13.32
C ASP A 279 1.71 5.67 12.38
N ASP A 280 1.30 4.53 12.95
CA ASP A 280 0.76 3.37 12.23
C ASP A 280 -0.23 2.62 13.15
N ALA A 281 -1.48 3.00 13.09
CA ALA A 281 -2.51 2.47 14.00
C ALA A 281 -2.80 0.96 13.83
N GLY A 282 -2.24 0.30 12.81
CA GLY A 282 -2.23 -1.15 12.66
C GLY A 282 -1.13 -1.85 13.47
N LEU A 283 -0.23 -1.09 14.11
CA LEU A 283 0.91 -1.61 14.86
C LEU A 283 0.70 -1.46 16.37
N PHE A 284 1.00 -2.52 17.13
CA PHE A 284 0.86 -2.57 18.59
C PHE A 284 2.13 -3.10 19.23
N ARG A 285 2.39 -2.65 20.46
CA ARG A 285 3.54 -3.07 21.27
C ARG A 285 3.12 -3.31 22.71
N LYS A 286 3.79 -4.30 23.34
CA LYS A 286 3.79 -4.46 24.81
C LYS A 286 5.24 -4.63 25.26
N VAL A 287 5.68 -3.76 26.17
CA VAL A 287 7.01 -3.84 26.78
C VAL A 287 6.87 -4.45 28.17
N LYS A 288 7.72 -5.44 28.49
CA LYS A 288 7.75 -6.09 29.80
C LYS A 288 8.72 -5.38 30.75
N PRO A 289 8.63 -5.63 32.06
CA PRO A 289 9.52 -5.04 33.05
C PRO A 289 11.01 -5.39 32.87
N ASP A 290 11.32 -6.52 32.23
CA ASP A 290 12.68 -6.94 31.90
C ASP A 290 13.23 -6.28 30.63
N GLY A 291 12.45 -5.42 29.99
CA GLY A 291 12.80 -4.75 28.73
C GLY A 291 12.51 -5.55 27.47
N SER A 292 12.08 -6.81 27.57
CA SER A 292 11.61 -7.57 26.42
C SER A 292 10.30 -6.99 25.88
N PHE A 293 10.01 -7.20 24.59
CA PHE A 293 8.85 -6.63 23.95
C PHE A 293 8.19 -7.58 22.95
N VAL A 294 6.91 -7.40 22.74
CA VAL A 294 6.12 -8.08 21.74
C VAL A 294 5.55 -7.05 20.77
N LEU A 295 5.65 -7.33 19.48
CA LEU A 295 5.11 -6.50 18.42
C LEU A 295 4.01 -7.23 17.68
N ILE A 296 2.91 -6.53 17.39
CA ILE A 296 1.77 -7.06 16.63
C ILE A 296 1.43 -6.09 15.53
N GLY A 297 1.44 -6.57 14.29
CA GLY A 297 0.92 -5.83 13.13
C GLY A 297 -0.42 -6.40 12.69
N LEU A 298 -1.45 -5.58 12.59
CA LEU A 298 -2.79 -5.97 12.14
C LEU A 298 -3.02 -5.57 10.68
N HIS A 299 -3.63 -6.48 9.91
CA HIS A 299 -4.12 -6.19 8.56
C HIS A 299 -5.48 -6.82 8.36
N VAL A 300 -6.54 -6.11 8.75
CA VAL A 300 -7.92 -6.57 8.81
C VAL A 300 -8.02 -7.78 9.75
N ASP A 301 -8.19 -8.98 9.20
CA ASP A 301 -8.31 -10.28 9.90
C ASP A 301 -6.97 -11.03 10.05
N ASP A 302 -5.94 -10.66 9.28
CA ASP A 302 -4.60 -11.20 9.39
C ASP A 302 -3.77 -10.43 10.43
N SER A 303 -2.85 -11.13 11.11
CA SER A 303 -1.91 -10.52 12.06
C SER A 303 -0.50 -11.06 11.87
N LEU A 304 0.49 -10.19 12.08
CA LEU A 304 1.91 -10.54 12.23
C LEU A 304 2.30 -10.34 13.69
N ILE A 305 2.72 -11.40 14.35
CA ILE A 305 3.13 -11.38 15.75
C ILE A 305 4.62 -11.72 15.82
N VAL A 306 5.40 -10.84 16.43
CA VAL A 306 6.85 -11.02 16.68
C VAL A 306 7.06 -11.04 18.18
N TYR A 307 7.63 -12.16 18.71
CA TYR A 307 7.70 -12.45 20.14
C TYR A 307 8.96 -13.27 20.49
N ASN A 308 9.32 -13.33 21.79
CA ASN A 308 10.49 -14.05 22.27
C ASN A 308 10.11 -15.37 22.96
N SER A 309 9.10 -15.38 23.79
CA SER A 309 8.74 -16.56 24.61
C SER A 309 7.33 -17.06 24.35
N ASP A 310 7.09 -18.34 24.62
CA ASP A 310 5.77 -18.94 24.42
C ASP A 310 4.73 -18.38 25.39
N GLU A 311 5.15 -17.85 26.57
CA GLU A 311 4.27 -17.13 27.49
C GLU A 311 3.75 -15.84 26.88
N GLU A 312 4.60 -15.10 26.13
CA GLU A 312 4.18 -13.88 25.41
C GLU A 312 3.12 -14.19 24.35
N LEU A 313 3.33 -15.27 23.62
CA LEU A 313 2.35 -15.70 22.61
C LEU A 313 1.04 -16.13 23.28
N GLN A 314 1.11 -16.86 24.42
CA GLN A 314 -0.09 -17.30 25.14
C GLN A 314 -0.90 -16.10 25.66
N ASP A 315 -0.26 -15.04 26.16
CA ASP A 315 -0.93 -13.80 26.58
C ASP A 315 -1.78 -13.20 25.45
N ILE A 316 -1.27 -13.20 24.21
CA ILE A 316 -2.01 -12.70 23.04
C ILE A 316 -3.17 -13.63 22.69
N VAL A 317 -2.95 -14.93 22.67
CA VAL A 317 -3.99 -15.93 22.39
C VAL A 317 -5.12 -15.84 23.42
N ASP A 318 -4.79 -15.63 24.69
CA ASP A 318 -5.77 -15.47 25.78
C ASP A 318 -6.56 -14.16 25.63
N ALA A 319 -5.90 -13.07 25.29
CA ALA A 319 -6.55 -11.78 25.03
C ALA A 319 -7.53 -11.86 23.85
N MET A 320 -7.12 -12.49 22.77
CA MET A 320 -7.97 -12.70 21.59
C MET A 320 -9.10 -13.69 21.89
N SER A 321 -8.82 -14.76 22.66
CA SER A 321 -9.83 -15.73 23.10
C SER A 321 -10.89 -15.11 24.01
N ALA A 322 -10.49 -14.21 24.89
CA ALA A 322 -11.42 -13.46 25.74
C ALA A 322 -12.29 -12.48 24.92
N THR A 323 -11.77 -11.97 23.81
CA THR A 323 -12.48 -11.01 22.96
C THR A 323 -13.42 -11.66 21.97
N PHE A 324 -13.01 -12.77 21.32
CA PHE A 324 -13.72 -13.40 20.21
C PHE A 324 -14.30 -14.79 20.52
N GLY A 325 -13.83 -15.43 21.58
CA GLY A 325 -14.09 -16.83 21.91
C GLY A 325 -12.93 -17.74 21.48
N LYS A 326 -12.60 -18.70 22.35
CA LYS A 326 -11.44 -19.59 22.17
C LYS A 326 -11.51 -20.43 20.87
N ASP A 327 -12.71 -20.84 20.47
CA ASP A 327 -12.98 -21.62 19.25
C ASP A 327 -12.85 -20.81 17.95
N LYS A 328 -12.71 -19.48 18.05
CA LYS A 328 -12.59 -18.56 16.91
C LYS A 328 -11.15 -18.17 16.60
N VAL A 329 -10.25 -18.32 17.56
CA VAL A 329 -8.84 -17.94 17.44
C VAL A 329 -8.05 -19.11 16.85
N LYS A 330 -7.46 -18.93 15.70
CA LYS A 330 -6.58 -19.90 15.04
C LYS A 330 -5.18 -19.34 15.02
N LEU A 331 -4.28 -20.05 15.69
CA LEU A 331 -2.87 -19.74 15.75
C LEU A 331 -2.13 -20.52 14.64
N ASP A 332 -1.29 -19.79 13.89
CA ASP A 332 -0.33 -20.35 12.95
C ASP A 332 1.09 -19.96 13.39
N LEU A 333 1.89 -20.96 13.70
CA LEU A 333 3.29 -20.80 14.10
C LEU A 333 4.16 -20.88 12.85
N TRP A 334 5.06 -19.90 12.68
CA TRP A 334 5.94 -19.82 11.52
C TRP A 334 5.14 -19.85 10.20
N PRO A 335 4.20 -18.90 10.01
CA PRO A 335 3.34 -18.89 8.84
C PRO A 335 4.17 -18.84 7.55
N SER A 336 3.91 -19.74 6.61
CA SER A 336 4.58 -19.78 5.31
C SER A 336 4.06 -18.71 4.35
N SER A 337 2.93 -18.08 4.67
CA SER A 337 2.36 -16.98 3.92
C SER A 337 1.69 -15.96 4.84
N LEU A 338 1.87 -14.69 4.54
CA LEU A 338 1.27 -13.58 5.28
C LEU A 338 1.01 -12.42 4.31
N LEU A 339 -0.22 -11.90 4.27
CA LEU A 339 -0.58 -10.75 3.44
C LEU A 339 -0.23 -10.93 1.94
N GLY A 340 -0.29 -12.15 1.42
CA GLY A 340 0.13 -12.45 0.05
C GLY A 340 1.65 -12.49 -0.17
N LEU A 341 2.43 -12.34 0.90
CA LEU A 341 3.88 -12.58 0.92
C LEU A 341 4.15 -14.05 1.25
N THR A 342 5.15 -14.64 0.63
CA THR A 342 5.68 -15.96 0.98
C THR A 342 6.82 -15.75 1.98
N LEU A 343 6.75 -16.43 3.13
CA LEU A 343 7.77 -16.40 4.16
C LEU A 343 8.56 -17.71 4.14
N THR A 344 9.88 -17.61 4.13
CA THR A 344 10.81 -18.76 4.15
C THR A 344 11.76 -18.59 5.33
N TYR A 345 11.83 -19.61 6.20
CA TYR A 345 12.71 -19.59 7.38
C TYR A 345 13.91 -20.48 7.12
N HIS A 346 15.10 -19.92 7.32
CA HIS A 346 16.36 -20.62 7.05
C HIS A 346 17.05 -21.04 8.35
N VAL A 347 17.90 -22.05 8.25
CA VAL A 347 18.64 -22.62 9.40
C VAL A 347 19.58 -21.59 10.07
N ASP A 348 20.07 -20.62 9.30
CA ASP A 348 20.92 -19.53 9.79
C ASP A 348 20.11 -18.41 10.48
N GLY A 349 18.82 -18.61 10.71
CA GLY A 349 17.92 -17.63 11.31
C GLY A 349 17.45 -16.53 10.34
N SER A 350 17.92 -16.54 9.09
CA SER A 350 17.45 -15.57 8.11
C SER A 350 16.01 -15.83 7.65
N ILE A 351 15.30 -14.77 7.29
CA ILE A 351 13.92 -14.81 6.81
C ILE A 351 13.84 -14.31 5.37
N GLY A 352 13.39 -15.20 4.47
CA GLY A 352 13.08 -14.87 3.09
C GLY A 352 11.65 -14.31 2.97
N VAL A 353 11.49 -13.22 2.22
CA VAL A 353 10.20 -12.57 1.96
C VAL A 353 10.00 -12.43 0.46
N GLY A 354 9.15 -13.24 -0.11
CA GLY A 354 8.89 -13.33 -1.56
C GLY A 354 7.42 -13.13 -1.91
N GLN A 355 7.12 -13.20 -3.21
CA GLN A 355 5.76 -13.11 -3.74
C GLN A 355 5.52 -14.11 -4.89
N GLN A 356 6.15 -15.28 -4.82
CA GLN A 356 6.09 -16.27 -5.89
C GLN A 356 4.65 -16.62 -6.29
N GLY A 357 3.82 -17.09 -5.34
CA GLY A 357 2.43 -17.46 -5.61
C GLY A 357 1.59 -16.29 -6.15
N TYR A 358 1.88 -15.06 -5.72
CA TYR A 358 1.25 -13.88 -6.27
C TYR A 358 1.63 -13.65 -7.74
N VAL A 359 2.91 -13.73 -8.07
CA VAL A 359 3.40 -13.57 -9.45
C VAL A 359 2.79 -14.64 -10.36
N ASP A 360 2.72 -15.90 -9.91
CA ASP A 360 2.10 -16.99 -10.65
C ASP A 360 0.61 -16.70 -10.94
N THR A 361 -0.14 -16.22 -9.95
CA THR A 361 -1.55 -15.81 -10.11
C THR A 361 -1.72 -14.68 -11.13
N VAL A 362 -0.85 -13.67 -11.11
CA VAL A 362 -0.90 -12.57 -12.09
C VAL A 362 -0.53 -13.08 -13.48
N CYS A 363 0.47 -13.96 -13.60
CA CYS A 363 0.84 -14.58 -14.87
C CYS A 363 -0.30 -15.43 -15.46
N GLU A 364 -1.03 -16.17 -14.64
CA GLU A 364 -2.23 -16.91 -15.05
C GLU A 364 -3.32 -15.95 -15.57
N ARG A 365 -3.60 -14.88 -14.84
CA ARG A 365 -4.60 -13.86 -15.21
C ARG A 365 -4.34 -13.23 -16.57
N PHE A 366 -3.09 -12.92 -16.85
CA PHE A 366 -2.68 -12.26 -18.11
C PHE A 366 -2.06 -13.24 -19.13
N GLY A 367 -2.16 -14.56 -18.91
CA GLY A 367 -1.51 -15.60 -19.70
C GLY A 367 -1.77 -15.52 -21.21
N SER A 368 -3.01 -15.16 -21.61
CA SER A 368 -3.37 -14.99 -23.03
C SER A 368 -2.62 -13.85 -23.74
N TYR A 369 -1.98 -12.97 -23.01
CA TYR A 369 -1.18 -11.84 -23.54
C TYR A 369 0.32 -12.07 -23.39
N LEU A 370 0.73 -13.09 -22.64
CA LEU A 370 2.15 -13.39 -22.44
C LEU A 370 2.71 -14.29 -23.56
N THR A 371 3.97 -14.10 -23.87
CA THR A 371 4.76 -15.03 -24.65
C THR A 371 5.51 -16.00 -23.74
N ASP A 372 5.98 -17.13 -24.26
CA ASP A 372 6.73 -18.14 -23.48
C ASP A 372 8.11 -17.65 -23.03
N LYS A 373 8.63 -16.60 -23.69
CA LYS A 373 9.95 -16.05 -23.40
C LYS A 373 9.93 -15.11 -22.21
N ASP A 374 10.74 -15.40 -21.22
CA ASP A 374 11.02 -14.51 -20.10
C ASP A 374 11.98 -13.38 -20.48
N GLU A 375 11.95 -12.30 -19.71
CA GLU A 375 12.79 -11.13 -19.93
C GLU A 375 13.91 -11.07 -18.88
N LYS A 376 15.08 -10.62 -19.30
CA LYS A 376 16.24 -10.47 -18.41
C LYS A 376 16.18 -9.20 -17.54
N TYR A 377 15.46 -8.17 -18.01
CA TYR A 377 15.32 -6.87 -17.32
C TYR A 377 13.87 -6.43 -17.32
N PRO A 378 13.44 -5.71 -16.26
CA PRO A 378 12.06 -5.23 -16.16
C PRO A 378 11.74 -4.09 -17.12
N HIS A 379 12.74 -3.51 -17.76
CA HIS A 379 12.65 -2.40 -18.73
C HIS A 379 13.43 -2.72 -20.00
N ASP A 380 13.23 -1.91 -21.04
CA ASP A 380 13.82 -2.09 -22.35
C ASP A 380 15.16 -1.34 -22.55
N GLY A 381 15.63 -0.63 -21.52
CA GLY A 381 16.85 0.19 -21.58
C GLY A 381 16.70 1.54 -22.27
N GLU A 382 15.55 1.82 -22.89
CA GLU A 382 15.34 3.07 -23.65
C GLU A 382 14.89 4.28 -22.81
N GLY A 383 14.92 4.12 -21.49
CA GLY A 383 14.54 5.18 -20.54
C GLY A 383 13.03 5.25 -20.27
N LEU A 384 12.63 6.28 -19.50
CA LEU A 384 11.27 6.48 -19.01
C LEU A 384 10.51 7.51 -19.87
N ARG A 385 10.54 7.35 -21.21
CA ARG A 385 9.91 8.26 -22.16
C ARG A 385 8.86 7.56 -23.01
N VAL A 386 7.89 8.32 -23.51
CA VAL A 386 6.88 7.84 -24.44
C VAL A 386 7.53 7.35 -25.73
N ARG A 387 7.05 6.23 -26.23
CA ARG A 387 7.48 5.73 -27.55
C ARG A 387 6.94 6.65 -28.65
N THR A 388 7.79 7.03 -29.57
CA THR A 388 7.48 7.96 -30.67
C THR A 388 7.18 7.25 -31.97
N ASP A 389 7.43 5.93 -32.08
CA ASP A 389 7.05 5.18 -33.27
C ASP A 389 5.51 5.09 -33.37
N GLU A 390 5.00 5.23 -34.61
CA GLU A 390 3.56 5.40 -34.89
C GLU A 390 2.71 4.29 -34.25
N ARG A 391 3.13 3.05 -34.32
CA ARG A 391 2.39 1.91 -33.76
C ARG A 391 2.33 1.95 -32.24
N ARG A 392 3.48 2.20 -31.59
CA ARG A 392 3.58 2.15 -30.12
C ARG A 392 3.03 3.41 -29.46
N ALA A 393 2.96 4.52 -30.17
CA ALA A 393 2.34 5.75 -29.72
C ALA A 393 0.80 5.69 -29.76
N THR A 394 0.20 4.71 -30.46
CA THR A 394 -1.24 4.57 -30.58
C THR A 394 -1.88 4.36 -29.20
N PRO A 395 -2.86 5.19 -28.81
CA PRO A 395 -3.59 5.00 -27.55
C PRO A 395 -4.33 3.66 -27.52
N LEU A 396 -4.44 3.06 -26.35
CA LEU A 396 -5.25 1.86 -26.14
C LEU A 396 -6.74 2.21 -26.19
N ASP A 397 -7.56 1.28 -26.69
CA ASP A 397 -9.01 1.38 -26.54
C ASP A 397 -9.42 1.27 -25.05
N SER A 398 -10.67 1.59 -24.72
CA SER A 398 -11.16 1.64 -23.33
C SER A 398 -11.03 0.29 -22.62
N ARG A 399 -11.23 -0.84 -23.30
CA ARG A 399 -11.10 -2.18 -22.75
C ARG A 399 -9.63 -2.50 -22.41
N MET A 400 -8.73 -2.24 -23.34
CA MET A 400 -7.29 -2.48 -23.15
C MET A 400 -6.71 -1.51 -22.14
N ALA A 401 -7.18 -0.25 -22.08
CA ALA A 401 -6.79 0.71 -21.05
C ALA A 401 -7.17 0.23 -19.65
N HIS A 402 -8.36 -0.38 -19.49
CA HIS A 402 -8.76 -0.99 -18.22
C HIS A 402 -7.86 -2.17 -17.82
N LEU A 403 -7.57 -3.08 -18.77
CA LEU A 403 -6.64 -4.20 -18.53
C LEU A 403 -5.23 -3.71 -18.18
N TYR A 404 -4.79 -2.61 -18.81
CA TYR A 404 -3.52 -1.98 -18.47
C TYR A 404 -3.50 -1.47 -17.03
N GLN A 405 -4.54 -0.76 -16.60
CA GLN A 405 -4.66 -0.27 -15.23
C GLN A 405 -4.67 -1.42 -14.22
N GLU A 406 -5.40 -2.49 -14.52
CA GLU A 406 -5.43 -3.72 -13.73
C GLU A 406 -4.02 -4.33 -13.60
N LEU A 407 -3.30 -4.49 -14.72
CA LEU A 407 -1.93 -5.03 -14.72
C LEU A 407 -0.97 -4.13 -13.94
N VAL A 408 -0.99 -2.82 -14.17
CA VAL A 408 -0.13 -1.85 -13.46
C VAL A 408 -0.40 -1.86 -11.96
N GLY A 409 -1.66 -2.02 -11.54
CA GLY A 409 -2.02 -2.23 -10.14
C GLY A 409 -1.41 -3.51 -9.56
N CYS A 410 -1.46 -4.63 -10.29
CA CYS A 410 -0.82 -5.88 -9.88
C CYS A 410 0.71 -5.75 -9.78
N LEU A 411 1.35 -5.08 -10.74
CA LEU A 411 2.80 -4.81 -10.70
C LEU A 411 3.16 -3.91 -9.52
N GLY A 412 2.26 -2.98 -9.13
CA GLY A 412 2.41 -2.13 -7.93
C GLY A 412 2.53 -2.95 -6.65
N TYR A 413 1.75 -4.00 -6.50
CA TYR A 413 1.87 -4.89 -5.35
C TYR A 413 3.14 -5.76 -5.39
N ALA A 414 3.54 -6.24 -6.55
CA ALA A 414 4.80 -6.98 -6.73
C ALA A 414 6.03 -6.14 -6.35
N ALA A 415 5.97 -4.81 -6.51
CA ALA A 415 7.05 -3.89 -6.18
C ALA A 415 7.39 -3.83 -4.68
N ILE A 416 6.54 -4.36 -3.79
CA ILE A 416 6.80 -4.43 -2.34
C ILE A 416 8.08 -5.23 -2.05
N THR A 417 8.31 -6.33 -2.79
CA THR A 417 9.52 -7.17 -2.64
C THR A 417 10.54 -6.99 -3.77
N ARG A 418 10.18 -6.25 -4.83
CA ARG A 418 10.95 -6.14 -6.07
C ARG A 418 11.33 -4.69 -6.35
N ALA A 419 12.36 -4.17 -5.65
CA ALA A 419 12.87 -2.81 -5.81
C ALA A 419 13.22 -2.48 -7.27
N CYS A 420 13.79 -3.43 -8.01
CA CYS A 420 14.29 -3.27 -9.37
C CYS A 420 13.22 -2.91 -10.42
N ILE A 421 11.93 -3.16 -10.15
CA ILE A 421 10.86 -2.77 -11.08
C ILE A 421 10.36 -1.33 -10.85
N GLN A 422 10.67 -0.71 -9.71
CA GLN A 422 10.13 0.58 -9.28
C GLN A 422 10.27 1.70 -10.33
N PRO A 423 11.42 1.94 -10.96
CA PRO A 423 11.56 3.05 -11.92
C PRO A 423 10.61 2.92 -13.11
N ALA A 424 10.61 1.73 -13.73
CA ALA A 424 9.74 1.46 -14.88
C ALA A 424 8.27 1.43 -14.48
N LEU A 425 7.94 0.91 -13.30
CA LEU A 425 6.59 0.90 -12.76
C LEU A 425 6.06 2.32 -12.53
N THR A 426 6.85 3.20 -11.92
CA THR A 426 6.46 4.61 -11.69
C THR A 426 6.16 5.33 -13.00
N TYR A 427 6.92 5.03 -14.07
CA TYR A 427 6.59 5.50 -15.41
C TYR A 427 5.24 4.96 -15.89
N LEU A 428 5.01 3.64 -15.83
CA LEU A 428 3.77 3.01 -16.25
C LEU A 428 2.55 3.55 -15.47
N GLN A 429 2.69 3.76 -14.17
CA GLN A 429 1.66 4.37 -13.34
C GLN A 429 1.32 5.79 -13.80
N SER A 430 2.33 6.60 -14.18
CA SER A 430 2.10 7.95 -14.72
C SER A 430 1.35 7.97 -16.06
N ARG A 431 1.32 6.83 -16.77
CA ARG A 431 0.62 6.64 -18.03
C ARG A 431 -0.80 6.06 -17.88
N ALA A 432 -1.23 5.68 -16.67
CA ALA A 432 -2.47 4.96 -16.44
C ALA A 432 -3.74 5.69 -16.93
N GLY A 433 -3.73 7.02 -16.99
CA GLY A 433 -4.86 7.81 -17.49
C GLY A 433 -4.97 7.84 -19.04
N CYS A 434 -3.87 7.59 -19.76
CA CYS A 434 -3.86 7.58 -21.23
C CYS A 434 -2.73 6.64 -21.73
N PRO A 435 -2.90 5.33 -21.54
CA PRO A 435 -1.88 4.36 -21.93
C PRO A 435 -1.86 4.14 -23.43
N SER A 436 -0.68 3.85 -23.96
CA SER A 436 -0.44 3.49 -25.36
C SER A 436 -0.14 1.99 -25.53
N VAL A 437 -0.11 1.51 -26.77
CA VAL A 437 0.33 0.15 -27.11
C VAL A 437 1.75 -0.10 -26.58
N GLY A 438 2.65 0.88 -26.67
CA GLY A 438 4.00 0.75 -26.13
C GLY A 438 4.05 0.64 -24.61
N ASP A 439 3.15 1.32 -23.90
CA ASP A 439 3.04 1.19 -22.44
C ASP A 439 2.53 -0.20 -22.04
N TRP A 440 1.58 -0.76 -22.79
CA TRP A 440 1.10 -2.13 -22.62
C TRP A 440 2.22 -3.17 -22.84
N GLU A 441 2.99 -3.04 -23.92
CA GLU A 441 4.13 -3.92 -24.20
C GLU A 441 5.18 -3.89 -23.07
N ARG A 442 5.45 -2.69 -22.49
CA ARG A 442 6.36 -2.52 -21.35
C ARG A 442 5.80 -3.15 -20.06
N ALA A 443 4.50 -3.01 -19.80
CA ALA A 443 3.87 -3.66 -18.65
C ALA A 443 3.94 -5.20 -18.74
N LEU A 444 3.67 -5.77 -19.93
CA LEU A 444 3.83 -7.21 -20.18
C LEU A 444 5.29 -7.65 -20.10
N ARG A 445 6.26 -6.83 -20.55
CA ARG A 445 7.69 -7.11 -20.38
C ARG A 445 8.05 -7.23 -18.91
N MET A 446 7.58 -6.32 -18.08
CA MET A 446 7.80 -6.35 -16.63
C MET A 446 7.20 -7.61 -16.00
N LEU A 447 6.02 -8.03 -16.42
CA LEU A 447 5.41 -9.27 -15.92
C LEU A 447 6.22 -10.51 -16.36
N ARG A 448 6.73 -10.58 -17.60
CA ARG A 448 7.63 -11.68 -18.04
C ARG A 448 8.95 -11.69 -17.27
N TYR A 449 9.50 -10.52 -16.93
CA TYR A 449 10.66 -10.44 -16.04
C TYR A 449 10.35 -10.99 -14.64
N LEU A 450 9.23 -10.61 -14.05
CA LEU A 450 8.81 -11.14 -12.75
C LEU A 450 8.59 -12.65 -12.79
N ARG A 451 8.00 -13.19 -13.87
CA ARG A 451 7.82 -14.63 -14.07
C ARG A 451 9.16 -15.37 -14.10
N GLY A 452 10.11 -14.89 -14.86
CA GLY A 452 11.46 -15.49 -14.99
C GLY A 452 12.31 -15.36 -13.72
N THR A 453 11.93 -14.46 -12.80
CA THR A 453 12.63 -14.21 -11.54
C THR A 453 11.72 -14.36 -10.31
N ARG A 454 10.67 -15.17 -10.41
CA ARG A 454 9.65 -15.31 -9.35
C ARG A 454 10.20 -15.81 -8.01
N GLU A 455 11.31 -16.55 -8.05
CA GLU A 455 12.01 -17.06 -6.86
C GLU A 455 12.84 -15.99 -6.12
N HIS A 456 12.95 -14.78 -6.69
CA HIS A 456 13.68 -13.71 -6.02
C HIS A 456 12.91 -13.20 -4.82
N ASP A 457 13.50 -13.33 -3.64
CA ASP A 457 13.01 -12.83 -2.35
C ASP A 457 13.91 -11.74 -1.77
N ILE A 458 13.41 -11.03 -0.78
CA ILE A 458 14.22 -10.22 0.15
C ILE A 458 14.64 -11.18 1.25
N ARG A 459 15.94 -11.25 1.56
CA ARG A 459 16.45 -12.13 2.62
C ARG A 459 17.02 -11.32 3.77
N TYR A 460 16.26 -11.16 4.82
CA TYR A 460 16.73 -10.53 6.06
C TYR A 460 17.65 -11.47 6.81
N PRO A 461 18.91 -11.05 7.12
CA PRO A 461 19.88 -11.92 7.76
C PRO A 461 19.47 -12.24 9.20
N GLY A 462 19.81 -13.45 9.66
CA GLY A 462 19.67 -13.87 11.04
C GLY A 462 20.55 -13.09 12.01
N PRO A 463 20.53 -13.44 13.33
CA PRO A 463 21.34 -12.77 14.32
C PRO A 463 22.83 -12.81 13.98
N PRO A 464 23.59 -11.75 14.30
CA PRO A 464 25.03 -11.75 14.12
C PRO A 464 25.70 -12.92 14.87
N GLY A 465 26.71 -13.55 14.25
CA GLY A 465 27.48 -14.61 14.89
C GLY A 465 28.31 -14.10 16.08
N ALA A 466 28.85 -15.02 16.87
CA ALA A 466 29.66 -14.68 18.03
C ALA A 466 30.95 -13.89 17.68
N ASP A 467 31.41 -13.98 16.45
CA ASP A 467 32.58 -13.31 15.85
C ASP A 467 32.20 -12.10 15.00
N ALA A 468 30.96 -11.64 15.09
CA ALA A 468 30.50 -10.44 14.37
C ALA A 468 31.28 -9.19 14.81
N HIS A 469 31.50 -8.30 13.84
CA HIS A 469 32.23 -7.04 14.11
C HIS A 469 31.42 -6.15 15.08
N PRO A 470 32.09 -5.50 16.08
CA PRO A 470 31.38 -4.64 17.05
C PRO A 470 30.49 -3.57 16.40
N ASP A 471 30.95 -2.96 15.30
CA ASP A 471 30.14 -1.95 14.57
C ASP A 471 28.93 -2.57 13.89
N GLU A 472 28.96 -3.83 13.46
CA GLU A 472 27.79 -4.54 12.93
C GLU A 472 26.72 -4.70 14.00
N ILE A 473 27.14 -5.09 15.20
CA ILE A 473 26.25 -5.22 16.35
C ILE A 473 25.71 -3.85 16.76
N ALA A 474 26.55 -2.82 16.84
CA ALA A 474 26.15 -1.46 17.24
C ALA A 474 25.16 -0.80 16.25
N THR A 475 25.17 -1.20 14.97
CA THR A 475 24.28 -0.63 13.95
C THR A 475 23.11 -1.53 13.58
N LEU A 476 22.93 -2.68 14.23
CA LEU A 476 22.01 -3.74 13.85
C LEU A 476 20.55 -3.26 13.71
N LEU A 477 20.12 -2.37 14.62
CA LEU A 477 18.74 -1.83 14.63
C LEU A 477 18.69 -0.34 14.28
N GLN A 478 19.72 0.20 13.63
CA GLN A 478 19.72 1.59 13.17
C GLN A 478 19.15 1.68 11.73
N LEU A 479 18.35 2.71 11.48
CA LEU A 479 17.88 2.99 10.11
C LEU A 479 19.02 3.56 9.27
N TRP A 480 19.08 3.13 8.01
CA TRP A 480 20.04 3.58 7.01
C TRP A 480 19.33 3.90 5.70
N ALA A 481 19.63 5.04 5.09
CA ALA A 481 18.94 5.50 3.90
C ALA A 481 19.90 5.81 2.75
N THR A 482 19.44 5.64 1.50
CA THR A 482 20.11 6.17 0.31
C THR A 482 19.11 6.94 -0.54
N CYS A 483 19.53 8.06 -1.12
CA CYS A 483 18.71 8.88 -2.02
C CYS A 483 19.50 9.22 -3.27
N ASP A 484 18.84 9.16 -4.43
CA ASP A 484 19.33 9.63 -5.71
C ASP A 484 18.20 10.39 -6.42
N ALA A 485 18.53 11.35 -7.27
CA ALA A 485 17.53 11.97 -8.10
C ALA A 485 18.07 12.22 -9.51
N ASN A 486 17.28 11.86 -10.49
CA ASN A 486 17.66 12.12 -11.85
C ASN A 486 16.88 13.33 -12.44
N HIS A 487 17.51 14.02 -13.37
CA HIS A 487 16.97 15.23 -14.00
C HIS A 487 16.34 14.89 -15.34
N ASN A 488 15.15 15.48 -15.64
CA ASN A 488 14.52 15.42 -16.95
C ASN A 488 14.28 13.97 -17.46
N SER A 489 13.72 13.10 -16.60
CA SER A 489 13.48 11.70 -16.93
C SER A 489 12.21 11.45 -17.71
N TYR A 490 11.22 12.28 -17.53
CA TYR A 490 9.91 12.20 -18.17
C TYR A 490 9.76 13.19 -19.30
N ASP A 491 8.80 12.95 -20.21
CA ASP A 491 8.51 13.85 -21.34
C ASP A 491 8.05 15.24 -20.91
N ASP A 492 7.52 15.39 -19.70
CA ASP A 492 7.12 16.66 -19.10
C ASP A 492 8.29 17.39 -18.39
N GLY A 493 9.52 16.93 -18.56
CA GLY A 493 10.73 17.53 -17.98
C GLY A 493 10.93 17.24 -16.48
N ARG A 494 10.05 16.47 -15.83
CA ARG A 494 10.21 16.12 -14.42
C ARG A 494 11.25 15.03 -14.22
N GLY A 495 11.86 15.04 -13.04
CA GLY A 495 12.80 14.02 -12.60
C GLY A 495 12.14 12.93 -11.77
N VAL A 496 12.96 11.97 -11.34
CA VAL A 496 12.61 10.89 -10.40
C VAL A 496 13.49 11.01 -9.18
N THR A 497 12.93 10.85 -8.00
CA THR A 497 13.65 10.66 -6.75
C THR A 497 13.58 9.18 -6.35
N GLY A 498 14.71 8.54 -6.15
CA GLY A 498 14.86 7.20 -5.59
C GLY A 498 15.21 7.26 -4.12
N LEU A 499 14.56 6.46 -3.29
CA LEU A 499 14.81 6.35 -1.87
C LEU A 499 14.82 4.89 -1.45
N THR A 500 15.84 4.48 -0.71
CA THR A 500 15.86 3.19 0.00
C THR A 500 16.00 3.39 1.50
N LEU A 501 15.42 2.48 2.28
CA LEU A 501 15.67 2.32 3.71
C LEU A 501 16.05 0.88 4.01
N SER A 502 16.98 0.67 4.91
CA SER A 502 17.38 -0.63 5.48
C SER A 502 17.48 -0.55 6.99
N LEU A 503 17.44 -1.69 7.64
CA LEU A 503 17.73 -1.83 9.06
C LEU A 503 19.20 -2.27 9.23
N GLY A 504 20.06 -1.31 9.44
CA GLY A 504 21.52 -1.42 9.42
C GLY A 504 22.14 -1.05 8.07
N PRO A 505 23.42 -0.64 8.07
CA PRO A 505 24.17 -0.33 6.86
C PRO A 505 24.34 -1.59 5.99
N TRP A 506 24.14 -1.45 4.68
CA TRP A 506 24.34 -2.54 3.71
C TRP A 506 23.40 -3.75 3.88
N LYS A 507 22.39 -3.67 4.74
CA LYS A 507 21.39 -4.71 4.92
C LYS A 507 20.31 -4.63 3.83
N PRO A 508 19.52 -5.70 3.62
CA PRO A 508 18.39 -5.68 2.67
C PRO A 508 17.41 -4.57 2.96
N THR A 509 16.75 -4.08 1.91
CA THR A 509 15.86 -2.94 2.02
C THR A 509 14.55 -3.30 2.70
N ILE A 510 14.11 -2.47 3.65
CA ILE A 510 12.76 -2.49 4.23
C ILE A 510 11.81 -1.56 3.48
N LEU A 511 12.33 -0.57 2.75
CA LEU A 511 11.57 0.32 1.89
C LEU A 511 12.37 0.65 0.64
N CYS A 512 11.69 0.66 -0.51
CA CYS A 512 12.18 1.24 -1.76
C CYS A 512 11.06 2.06 -2.38
N LYS A 513 11.36 3.28 -2.82
CA LYS A 513 10.42 4.15 -3.53
C LYS A 513 11.09 4.86 -4.68
N ALA A 514 10.49 4.80 -5.86
CA ALA A 514 10.77 5.70 -6.98
C ALA A 514 9.61 6.69 -7.11
N LEU A 515 9.88 7.97 -6.96
CA LEU A 515 8.86 9.03 -6.91
C LEU A 515 9.07 10.02 -8.06
N LYS A 516 8.07 10.19 -8.91
CA LYS A 516 8.08 11.27 -9.91
C LYS A 516 8.04 12.61 -9.18
N GLN A 517 8.99 13.50 -9.48
CA GLN A 517 9.05 14.82 -8.85
C GLN A 517 7.85 15.68 -9.22
N GLY A 518 7.31 16.42 -8.27
CA GLY A 518 6.12 17.27 -8.46
C GLY A 518 6.36 18.51 -9.32
N SER A 519 7.64 18.91 -9.53
CA SER A 519 8.03 20.07 -10.32
C SER A 519 9.18 19.73 -11.26
N VAL A 520 9.35 20.53 -12.33
CA VAL A 520 10.50 20.44 -13.22
C VAL A 520 11.72 21.01 -12.51
N GLY A 521 12.80 20.25 -12.45
CA GLY A 521 14.09 20.71 -11.93
C GLY A 521 14.86 21.51 -12.96
N LEU A 522 15.55 22.57 -12.53
CA LEU A 522 16.38 23.41 -13.41
C LEU A 522 17.80 22.87 -13.59
N SER A 523 18.21 21.91 -12.76
CA SER A 523 19.52 21.24 -12.81
C SER A 523 19.47 19.91 -12.08
N SER A 524 20.45 19.03 -12.32
CA SER A 524 20.61 17.77 -11.56
C SER A 524 20.74 18.05 -10.05
N THR A 525 21.62 18.98 -9.66
CA THR A 525 21.79 19.40 -8.25
C THR A 525 20.48 19.86 -7.61
N PHE A 526 19.62 20.56 -8.35
CA PHE A 526 18.30 20.95 -7.85
C PHE A 526 17.37 19.74 -7.65
N CYS A 527 17.39 18.78 -8.58
CA CYS A 527 16.60 17.55 -8.45
C CYS A 527 17.03 16.73 -7.22
N GLU A 528 18.33 16.60 -6.98
CA GLU A 528 18.87 15.96 -5.78
C GLU A 528 18.42 16.68 -4.50
N TYR A 529 18.60 17.99 -4.49
CA TYR A 529 18.22 18.84 -3.38
C TYR A 529 16.70 18.77 -3.08
N TYR A 530 15.87 18.70 -4.12
CA TYR A 530 14.43 18.47 -4.01
C TYR A 530 14.13 17.08 -3.45
N GLY A 531 14.93 16.07 -3.84
CA GLY A 531 14.84 14.69 -3.38
C GLY A 531 15.02 14.56 -1.86
N TYR A 532 15.93 15.36 -1.26
CA TYR A 532 16.13 15.33 0.19
C TYR A 532 14.86 15.66 0.98
N GLY A 533 14.02 16.60 0.50
CA GLY A 533 12.75 16.90 1.18
C GLY A 533 11.79 15.70 1.22
N ALA A 534 11.73 14.93 0.13
CA ALA A 534 10.91 13.72 0.08
C ALA A 534 11.54 12.59 0.92
N ALA A 535 12.87 12.44 0.87
CA ALA A 535 13.57 11.42 1.65
C ALA A 535 13.46 11.67 3.16
N CYS A 536 13.70 12.90 3.64
CA CYS A 536 13.59 13.25 5.05
C CYS A 536 12.19 13.02 5.60
N ALA A 537 11.12 13.35 4.85
CA ALA A 537 9.76 13.11 5.30
C ALA A 537 9.50 11.61 5.56
N VAL A 538 10.02 10.75 4.70
CA VAL A 538 9.91 9.29 4.88
C VAL A 538 10.79 8.80 6.03
N ILE A 539 12.01 9.33 6.16
CA ILE A 539 12.96 8.93 7.21
C ILE A 539 12.41 9.31 8.59
N VAL A 540 11.93 10.54 8.78
CA VAL A 540 11.37 11.01 10.05
C VAL A 540 10.19 10.15 10.50
N TRP A 541 9.26 9.84 9.57
CA TRP A 541 8.18 8.90 9.84
C TRP A 541 8.70 7.49 10.20
N ALA A 542 9.65 6.97 9.41
CA ALA A 542 10.23 5.65 9.66
C ALA A 542 10.98 5.57 11.00
N ARG A 543 11.64 6.65 11.44
CA ARG A 543 12.29 6.76 12.75
C ARG A 543 11.29 6.65 13.90
N ARG A 544 10.15 7.35 13.81
CA ARG A 544 9.09 7.24 14.84
C ARG A 544 8.56 5.81 14.93
N LEU A 545 8.31 5.20 13.77
CA LEU A 545 7.86 3.82 13.69
C LEU A 545 8.90 2.83 14.27
N ALA A 546 10.17 2.99 13.88
CA ALA A 546 11.26 2.15 14.37
C ALA A 546 11.50 2.32 15.87
N GLY A 547 11.45 3.56 16.38
CA GLY A 547 11.53 3.85 17.81
C GLY A 547 10.38 3.23 18.60
N PHE A 548 9.15 3.28 18.07
CA PHE A 548 8.02 2.55 18.66
C PHE A 548 8.29 1.04 18.70
N CYS A 549 8.90 0.47 17.66
CA CYS A 549 9.28 -0.95 17.64
C CYS A 549 10.46 -1.32 18.55
N GLY A 550 11.15 -0.35 19.17
CA GLY A 550 12.29 -0.58 20.05
C GLY A 550 13.66 -0.48 19.37
N CYS A 551 13.70 0.04 18.13
CA CYS A 551 14.98 0.37 17.48
C CYS A 551 15.64 1.59 18.15
N ASP A 552 16.97 1.64 18.16
CA ASP A 552 17.71 2.82 18.62
C ASP A 552 17.64 3.93 17.55
N VAL A 553 16.93 4.99 17.88
CA VAL A 553 16.77 6.20 17.06
C VAL A 553 17.44 7.43 17.72
N SER A 554 18.32 7.22 18.72
CA SER A 554 19.04 8.30 19.40
C SER A 554 20.07 8.97 18.48
N ALA A 555 20.70 8.20 17.59
CA ALA A 555 21.60 8.72 16.58
C ALA A 555 20.84 9.18 15.32
N PRO A 556 21.32 10.20 14.58
CA PRO A 556 20.75 10.59 13.28
C PRO A 556 20.80 9.43 12.28
N THR A 557 19.74 9.28 11.47
CA THR A 557 19.76 8.32 10.36
C THR A 557 20.66 8.83 9.22
N PRO A 558 21.68 8.06 8.80
CA PRO A 558 22.49 8.40 7.65
C PRO A 558 21.66 8.37 6.36
N LEU A 559 21.73 9.46 5.59
CA LEU A 559 21.16 9.57 4.23
C LEU A 559 22.30 9.73 3.23
N GLU A 560 22.59 8.66 2.49
CA GLU A 560 23.67 8.61 1.52
C GLU A 560 23.24 9.19 0.17
N ASN A 561 24.12 9.97 -0.46
CA ASN A 561 23.94 10.56 -1.79
C ASN A 561 25.30 10.80 -2.45
N ASP A 562 25.36 10.80 -3.79
CA ASP A 562 26.60 10.96 -4.56
C ASP A 562 26.88 12.38 -5.06
N ASN A 563 25.93 13.31 -4.93
CA ASN A 563 26.05 14.68 -5.43
C ASN A 563 26.66 15.62 -4.38
N GLU A 564 27.98 15.80 -4.42
CA GLU A 564 28.71 16.69 -3.49
C GLU A 564 28.19 18.12 -3.48
N ALA A 565 27.75 18.65 -4.65
CA ALA A 565 27.23 19.99 -4.74
C ALA A 565 25.87 20.13 -4.02
N ALA A 566 25.00 19.13 -4.14
CA ALA A 566 23.72 19.09 -3.43
C ALA A 566 23.93 18.94 -1.91
N LEU A 567 24.85 18.07 -1.49
CA LEU A 567 25.24 17.92 -0.08
C LEU A 567 25.77 19.22 0.51
N SER A 568 26.72 19.89 -0.18
CA SER A 568 27.27 21.17 0.26
C SER A 568 26.20 22.26 0.37
N LEU A 569 25.26 22.32 -0.60
CA LEU A 569 24.16 23.26 -0.59
C LEU A 569 23.17 22.99 0.56
N ALA A 570 22.92 21.74 0.89
CA ALA A 570 22.04 21.34 1.98
C ALA A 570 22.61 21.76 3.35
N MET A 571 23.93 21.74 3.51
CA MET A 571 24.63 22.11 4.75
C MET A 571 24.79 23.62 4.95
N MET A 572 24.53 24.45 3.92
CA MET A 572 24.59 25.90 4.05
C MET A 572 23.48 26.42 4.95
N PRO A 573 23.74 27.36 5.90
CA PRO A 573 22.73 27.90 6.80
C PRO A 573 21.64 28.72 6.08
N PHE A 574 21.94 29.23 4.87
CA PHE A 574 21.00 30.01 4.06
C PHE A 574 20.71 29.34 2.73
N THR A 575 19.47 29.48 2.25
CA THR A 575 19.08 29.03 0.90
C THR A 575 19.78 29.91 -0.14
N GLY A 576 20.68 29.32 -0.93
CA GLY A 576 21.33 30.02 -2.05
C GLY A 576 20.33 30.55 -3.09
N LYS A 577 20.72 31.53 -3.88
CA LYS A 577 19.86 32.16 -4.92
C LYS A 577 19.26 31.15 -5.91
N GLY A 578 19.90 30.00 -6.13
CA GLY A 578 19.46 28.96 -7.07
C GLY A 578 18.32 28.05 -6.58
N VAL A 579 17.97 28.06 -5.28
CA VAL A 579 16.98 27.12 -4.69
C VAL A 579 15.75 27.81 -4.10
N LYS A 580 15.57 29.11 -4.33
CA LYS A 580 14.40 29.87 -3.84
C LYS A 580 13.04 29.28 -4.27
N HIS A 581 13.00 28.50 -5.34
CA HIS A 581 11.79 27.87 -5.89
C HIS A 581 11.41 26.55 -5.20
N ALA A 582 12.27 25.98 -4.34
CA ALA A 582 12.00 24.72 -3.66
C ALA A 582 11.05 24.84 -2.45
N GLY A 583 10.76 26.09 -2.01
CA GLY A 583 9.74 26.41 -1.02
C GLY A 583 9.91 25.71 0.34
N SER A 584 8.78 25.35 0.97
CA SER A 584 8.70 24.73 2.31
C SER A 584 9.45 23.41 2.45
N ARG A 585 9.61 22.64 1.36
CA ARG A 585 10.37 21.36 1.41
C ARG A 585 11.84 21.53 1.76
N VAL A 586 12.43 22.66 1.35
CA VAL A 586 13.82 23.00 1.68
C VAL A 586 13.97 23.25 3.18
N HIS A 587 13.03 23.94 3.77
CA HIS A 587 13.05 24.20 5.21
C HIS A 587 12.89 22.91 6.00
N TYR A 588 11.97 22.05 5.57
CA TYR A 588 11.68 20.78 6.25
C TYR A 588 12.89 19.86 6.39
N PHE A 589 13.64 19.60 5.30
CA PHE A 589 14.78 18.70 5.43
C PHE A 589 15.96 19.33 6.19
N LYS A 590 16.12 20.68 6.14
CA LYS A 590 17.11 21.37 6.98
C LYS A 590 16.77 21.26 8.45
N GLU A 591 15.50 21.40 8.80
CA GLU A 591 14.99 21.19 10.15
C GLU A 591 15.31 19.77 10.62
N ALA A 592 15.02 18.72 9.83
CA ALA A 592 15.36 17.33 10.16
C ALA A 592 16.89 17.11 10.38
N ILE A 593 17.74 17.85 9.65
CA ILE A 593 19.20 17.80 9.87
C ILE A 593 19.58 18.53 11.16
N TRP A 594 19.00 19.72 11.42
CA TRP A 594 19.32 20.53 12.61
C TRP A 594 18.82 19.87 13.90
N ASP A 595 17.66 19.20 13.84
CA ASP A 595 17.09 18.44 14.96
C ASP A 595 17.85 17.13 15.22
N GLY A 596 18.85 16.80 14.36
CA GLY A 596 19.66 15.59 14.51
C GLY A 596 18.92 14.30 14.15
N GLU A 597 17.84 14.38 13.35
CA GLU A 597 17.14 13.19 12.88
C GLU A 597 17.80 12.55 11.67
N VAL A 598 18.45 13.36 10.82
CA VAL A 598 19.12 12.92 9.59
C VAL A 598 20.53 13.50 9.51
N VAL A 599 21.49 12.68 9.07
CA VAL A 599 22.84 13.13 8.72
C VAL A 599 23.12 12.78 7.27
N LEU A 600 23.57 13.77 6.49
CA LEU A 600 23.92 13.57 5.08
C LEU A 600 25.30 12.96 4.96
N VAL A 601 25.45 11.93 4.13
CA VAL A 601 26.71 11.19 3.91
C VAL A 601 26.98 11.11 2.41
N TRP A 602 28.19 11.43 1.98
CA TRP A 602 28.59 11.24 0.60
C TRP A 602 28.92 9.76 0.31
N ARG A 603 28.50 9.27 -0.88
CA ARG A 603 28.76 7.93 -1.36
C ARG A 603 29.15 7.97 -2.84
N PRO A 604 30.16 7.20 -3.31
CA PRO A 604 30.42 7.05 -4.73
C PRO A 604 29.21 6.51 -5.50
N THR A 605 28.98 7.01 -6.72
CA THR A 605 27.84 6.63 -7.57
C THR A 605 27.73 5.10 -7.79
N ASP A 606 28.86 4.40 -7.93
CA ASP A 606 28.85 2.95 -8.13
C ASP A 606 28.40 2.18 -6.88
N ASP A 607 28.44 2.81 -5.72
CA ASP A 607 28.01 2.23 -4.44
C ASP A 607 26.63 2.70 -4.00
N LEU A 608 26.03 3.69 -4.68
CA LEU A 608 24.76 4.27 -4.29
C LEU A 608 23.59 3.37 -4.73
N LEU A 609 22.97 2.69 -3.76
CA LEU A 609 21.87 1.74 -4.04
C LEU A 609 20.65 2.42 -4.69
N ALA A 610 20.40 3.70 -4.39
CA ALA A 610 19.28 4.45 -4.94
C ALA A 610 19.35 4.63 -6.47
N ASP A 611 20.52 4.42 -7.12
CA ASP A 611 20.68 4.37 -8.58
C ASP A 611 19.72 3.34 -9.22
N LEU A 612 19.46 2.23 -8.53
CA LEU A 612 18.50 1.20 -8.98
C LEU A 612 17.08 1.76 -9.18
N LEU A 613 16.74 2.85 -8.49
CA LEU A 613 15.39 3.43 -8.46
C LEU A 613 15.20 4.61 -9.39
N THR A 614 16.29 5.13 -9.97
CA THR A 614 16.26 6.34 -10.81
C THR A 614 16.78 6.10 -12.22
N LYS A 615 17.58 5.06 -12.43
CA LYS A 615 18.26 4.78 -13.70
C LYS A 615 17.83 3.43 -14.27
N PRO A 616 17.65 3.29 -15.59
CA PRO A 616 17.39 2.00 -16.24
C PRO A 616 18.70 1.20 -16.34
N LEU A 617 19.16 0.70 -15.20
CA LEU A 617 20.41 -0.05 -15.11
C LEU A 617 20.35 -1.37 -15.88
N MET A 618 21.46 -1.79 -16.46
CA MET A 618 21.62 -3.06 -17.18
C MET A 618 22.96 -3.72 -16.83
N GLY A 619 23.16 -4.95 -17.28
CA GLY A 619 24.41 -5.69 -17.07
C GLY A 619 24.68 -5.98 -15.60
N ASP A 620 25.99 -5.99 -15.26
CA ASP A 620 26.46 -6.33 -13.92
C ASP A 620 26.02 -5.29 -12.87
N LYS A 621 25.93 -4.01 -13.27
CA LYS A 621 25.48 -2.96 -12.34
C LYS A 621 24.03 -3.19 -11.89
N PHE A 622 23.14 -3.59 -12.81
CA PHE A 622 21.76 -3.97 -12.46
C PHE A 622 21.74 -5.17 -11.49
N ALA A 623 22.45 -6.25 -11.86
CA ALA A 623 22.48 -7.48 -11.08
C ALA A 623 23.01 -7.23 -9.65
N THR A 624 24.11 -6.49 -9.52
CA THR A 624 24.71 -6.13 -8.22
C THR A 624 23.76 -5.31 -7.36
N HIS A 625 23.13 -4.26 -7.92
CA HIS A 625 22.20 -3.41 -7.15
C HIS A 625 20.91 -4.13 -6.78
N ASP A 626 20.35 -4.98 -7.67
CA ASP A 626 19.17 -5.79 -7.36
C ASP A 626 19.49 -6.80 -6.23
N GLU A 627 20.64 -7.47 -6.30
CA GLU A 627 21.07 -8.39 -5.24
C GLU A 627 21.31 -7.68 -3.91
N ARG A 628 21.98 -6.53 -3.91
CA ARG A 628 22.18 -5.68 -2.71
C ARG A 628 20.86 -5.24 -2.10
N ALA A 629 19.87 -4.84 -2.92
CA ALA A 629 18.55 -4.46 -2.42
C ALA A 629 17.83 -5.61 -1.72
N ARG A 630 18.02 -6.84 -2.22
CA ARG A 630 17.32 -8.03 -1.73
C ARG A 630 18.06 -8.75 -0.61
N LYS A 631 19.38 -8.84 -0.67
CA LYS A 631 20.19 -9.65 0.26
C LYS A 631 21.14 -8.83 1.12
N GLY A 632 21.35 -7.55 0.77
CA GLY A 632 22.39 -6.74 1.37
C GLY A 632 23.80 -7.14 0.91
N VAL A 633 24.78 -6.75 1.69
CA VAL A 633 26.21 -7.09 1.49
C VAL A 633 26.76 -7.63 2.80
N LEU A 634 27.57 -8.68 2.75
CA LEU A 634 28.25 -9.19 3.95
C LEU A 634 29.15 -8.11 4.53
N TRP A 635 29.25 -8.06 5.86
CA TRP A 635 29.99 -7.00 6.56
C TRP A 635 31.43 -6.86 6.07
N ASN A 636 32.13 -7.97 5.80
CA ASN A 636 33.50 -8.00 5.33
C ASN A 636 33.69 -7.62 3.86
N ASP A 637 32.63 -7.73 3.05
CA ASP A 637 32.63 -7.42 1.62
C ASP A 637 32.09 -6.01 1.31
N ARG A 638 31.71 -5.26 2.36
CA ARG A 638 31.17 -3.91 2.19
C ARG A 638 32.24 -2.95 1.69
N PRO A 639 31.88 -2.00 0.82
CA PRO A 639 32.76 -0.90 0.50
C PRO A 639 33.13 -0.13 1.78
N ALA A 640 34.38 0.29 1.88
CA ALA A 640 34.82 1.10 3.02
C ALA A 640 33.88 2.32 3.19
N LEU A 641 33.51 2.62 4.43
CA LEU A 641 32.81 3.88 4.70
C LEU A 641 33.73 4.99 4.19
N PRO A 642 33.23 5.92 3.33
CA PRO A 642 34.05 7.01 2.85
C PRO A 642 34.60 7.75 4.07
N LYS A 643 35.92 8.01 4.07
CA LYS A 643 36.51 8.93 5.02
C LYS A 643 35.70 10.22 4.91
N GLN A 644 35.07 10.64 5.99
CA GLN A 644 34.31 11.89 5.98
C GLN A 644 35.18 13.00 5.33
N PRO A 645 34.66 13.82 4.44
CA PRO A 645 35.45 14.87 3.80
C PRO A 645 36.07 15.75 4.88
N ASN A 646 37.39 15.82 4.84
CA ASN A 646 38.27 16.44 5.84
C ASN A 646 37.74 17.79 6.36
N SER A 647 37.79 17.94 7.68
CA SER A 647 37.91 19.19 8.49
C SER A 647 37.07 20.43 8.14
N VAL A 648 36.72 20.73 6.90
CA VAL A 648 35.85 21.84 6.49
C VAL A 648 34.40 21.51 6.78
N PHE A 649 34.02 20.24 6.62
CA PHE A 649 32.67 19.73 6.88
C PHE A 649 32.36 19.70 8.39
N GLU A 650 33.28 19.16 9.21
CA GLU A 650 33.13 19.16 10.67
C GLU A 650 33.17 20.56 11.28
N LYS A 651 34.03 21.45 10.75
CA LYS A 651 34.11 22.84 11.21
C LYS A 651 32.84 23.62 10.82
N GLY A 652 32.30 23.40 9.64
CA GLY A 652 31.04 24.02 9.21
C GLY A 652 29.84 23.54 10.00
N LEU A 653 29.77 22.22 10.29
CA LEU A 653 28.70 21.63 11.08
C LEU A 653 28.73 22.13 12.54
N ARG A 654 29.92 22.11 13.18
CA ARG A 654 30.09 22.60 14.55
C ARG A 654 29.85 24.11 14.66
N ALA A 655 30.28 24.90 13.68
CA ALA A 655 30.03 26.32 13.66
C ALA A 655 28.55 26.66 13.39
N GLY A 656 27.89 25.94 12.50
CA GLY A 656 26.46 26.10 12.23
C GLY A 656 25.57 25.71 13.40
N VAL A 657 25.83 24.55 14.02
CA VAL A 657 25.07 24.08 15.19
C VAL A 657 25.29 24.98 16.41
N LEU A 658 26.52 25.46 16.62
CA LEU A 658 26.82 26.43 17.70
C LEU A 658 26.13 27.77 17.45
N ALA A 659 26.16 28.30 16.22
CA ALA A 659 25.52 29.56 15.87
C ALA A 659 24.00 29.51 16.02
N VAL A 660 23.37 28.36 15.67
CA VAL A 660 21.92 28.16 15.83
C VAL A 660 21.54 27.99 17.31
N ARG A 661 22.34 27.27 18.10
CA ARG A 661 22.13 27.17 19.55
C ARG A 661 22.24 28.54 20.22
N GLU A 662 23.28 29.30 19.89
CA GLU A 662 23.46 30.67 20.43
C GLU A 662 22.32 31.62 20.01
N LEU A 663 21.76 31.45 18.79
CA LEU A 663 20.62 32.24 18.33
C LEU A 663 19.32 31.86 19.07
N ASN A 664 19.09 30.55 19.26
CA ASN A 664 17.94 30.05 20.04
C ASN A 664 18.03 30.42 21.51
N ASP A 665 19.23 30.35 22.10
CA ASP A 665 19.46 30.77 23.46
C ASP A 665 19.23 32.29 23.64
N ARG A 666 19.64 33.12 22.67
CA ARG A 666 19.32 34.58 22.68
C ARG A 666 17.82 34.84 22.53
N MET A 667 17.13 34.16 21.59
CA MET A 667 15.69 34.34 21.42
C MET A 667 14.88 33.89 22.63
N ASN A 668 15.32 32.84 23.33
CA ASN A 668 14.68 32.37 24.55
C ASN A 668 14.95 33.32 25.74
N VAL A 669 16.09 34.00 25.79
CA VAL A 669 16.40 34.99 26.82
C VAL A 669 15.62 36.30 26.56
N GLU A 670 15.52 36.78 25.32
CA GLU A 670 14.73 37.96 24.98
C GLU A 670 13.22 37.74 25.15
N GLY A 671 12.73 36.51 24.96
CA GLY A 671 11.33 36.13 25.24
C GLY A 671 10.97 36.05 26.71
N LEU A 672 11.95 35.89 27.61
CA LEU A 672 11.76 35.92 29.08
C LEU A 672 11.84 37.34 29.67
N GLU A 673 12.57 38.25 29.05
CA GLU A 673 12.65 39.65 29.51
C GLU A 673 11.44 40.50 29.07
N SER A 674 10.73 40.12 28.01
CA SER A 674 9.50 40.83 27.55
C SER A 674 8.22 40.48 28.35
N SER A 675 8.25 39.45 29.21
CA SER A 675 7.10 39.04 30.06
C SER A 675 7.17 39.56 31.51
N GLY A 676 8.14 40.41 31.82
CA GLY A 676 8.43 40.88 33.17
C GLY A 676 8.07 42.34 33.50
N SER A 677 7.39 43.09 32.63
CA SER A 677 7.03 44.49 32.90
C SER A 677 5.57 44.77 32.54
N ASP A 678 4.65 44.31 33.40
CA ASP A 678 3.38 44.97 33.61
C ASP A 678 3.15 45.07 35.13
N GLY A 679 3.70 46.17 35.65
CA GLY A 679 3.52 46.61 37.02
C GLY A 679 2.23 47.35 37.16
N VAL A 680 1.60 47.07 38.24
CA VAL A 680 0.78 47.94 39.07
C VAL A 680 0.76 49.41 38.67
N LEU A 681 -0.40 49.94 38.34
CA LEU A 681 -0.87 51.28 38.70
C LEU A 681 -2.41 51.31 38.76
N ASP A 682 -2.90 51.61 39.96
CA ASP A 682 -4.22 52.13 40.41
C ASP A 682 -5.51 51.56 39.83
#